data_66afa38741a4ac71f3f58f5d4565a670
#
_entry.id   66afa38741a4ac71f3f58f5d4565a670
#
_cell.length_a   1.000
_cell.length_b   1.000
_cell.length_c   1.000
_cell.angle_alpha   90.00
_cell.angle_beta   90.00
_cell.angle_gamma   90.00
#
_symmetry.space_group_name_H-M   'P 1'
#
loop_
_entity.id
_entity.type
_entity.pdbx_description
1 polymer ?
#
loop_
_entity_poly.entity_id
_entity_poly.type
_entity_poly.pdbx_seq_one_letter_code
_entity_poly.pdbx_strand_id
1 'polypeptide(L)'
;MPVKPPRGGSTPVDVNASAGASRSAEVDTSLPTTSGRRGSASDISVDHSRPGDGASDGTAGNETKPLAVVMVHAASAEALVIPGPSSLENYLISAGSTLPDANSSGLRVFKSRTYVDLSIGGTVLVGADPDTGLYRARRSSELRPSGPVLERDSASGLWRLHEDVGATIREQFKRSFPEAADEHAQHFNNRFGDRDSAEIELERIKFGFPQLDRELGAWEKAYKGSDTEERDRRFALGAKMRQLFKWLGDASERIHQEGFQTGFVLKLAFGRKRNFALPVLSTRLDSIVALEITEGAVGKLEGLFKSLSHNETLKVQASLDGLPAGIETLTEQKVLDMSRTGVLFKPADVDRFTRMSRLQELNLENGSLLHAPSVRGLTELRVLNLRYTGINALPAGLSEMPGPSRLQVLDLGRNRGLKVAPDVSAMSELRILDLADTGISRLPVGLDSGSGPSRLEILNLSANDLYVAPSLRGMTALQELDLSWTRIDRLPEGITADIPKTKLILKGNDIQTIPESLELRKGFDLSYNPISDPAALRRFIFARRQTGTDVWLGRGSTDLSANLWLKNVPPAQLPDKLALWNRWSSVPESDLMLRIRHLSGTPEFHIERPLLQRRVWAFLEAFDKADAVEQAQLRAVAGRFTENEPIIGVMLERLEAEIEKFDARRQHVLPHQLPKRPRFE
;
A
#
# COMPACT_ATOMS: atom_id res chain seq x y z
N MET A 1 1.83 7.79 43.99
CA MET A 1 2.16 6.88 42.86
C MET A 1 1.10 7.10 41.80
N PRO A 2 1.42 7.57 40.60
CA PRO A 2 0.42 7.74 39.58
C PRO A 2 -0.04 6.37 39.08
N VAL A 3 -1.34 6.17 39.13
CA VAL A 3 -1.99 4.97 38.63
C VAL A 3 -1.78 4.94 37.11
N LYS A 4 -1.07 3.94 36.65
CA LYS A 4 -0.89 3.63 35.24
C LYS A 4 -2.27 3.50 34.59
N PRO A 5 -2.58 4.15 33.47
CA PRO A 5 -3.86 3.96 32.81
C PRO A 5 -4.02 2.48 32.44
N PRO A 6 -5.23 1.94 32.50
CA PRO A 6 -5.47 0.56 32.10
C PRO A 6 -4.99 0.38 30.67
N ARG A 7 -4.41 -0.78 30.38
CA ARG A 7 -4.11 -1.24 29.01
C ARG A 7 -5.44 -1.46 28.28
N GLY A 8 -6.05 -0.38 27.86
CA GLY A 8 -7.32 -0.38 27.15
C GLY A 8 -7.08 0.26 25.80
N GLY A 9 -7.36 -0.53 24.76
CA GLY A 9 -7.16 -0.20 23.40
C GLY A 9 -7.64 1.19 23.02
N SER A 10 -6.70 2.05 22.72
CA SER A 10 -6.95 3.02 21.68
C SER A 10 -7.31 2.19 20.45
N THR A 11 -8.47 2.40 19.90
CA THR A 11 -8.75 1.90 18.54
C THR A 11 -7.58 2.37 17.70
N PRO A 12 -6.77 1.47 17.12
CA PRO A 12 -5.75 1.92 16.22
C PRO A 12 -6.47 2.69 15.12
N VAL A 13 -6.06 3.92 14.89
CA VAL A 13 -6.33 4.54 13.61
C VAL A 13 -5.77 3.54 12.62
N ASP A 14 -6.60 3.02 11.75
CA ASP A 14 -6.20 2.01 10.81
C ASP A 14 -5.34 2.70 9.74
N VAL A 15 -4.05 2.92 10.09
CA VAL A 15 -3.04 3.48 9.18
C VAL A 15 -2.73 2.49 8.07
N ASN A 16 -3.27 1.26 8.15
CA ASN A 16 -3.18 0.23 7.13
C ASN A 16 -3.84 0.61 5.79
N ALA A 17 -4.55 1.73 5.69
CA ALA A 17 -5.03 2.20 4.39
C ALA A 17 -3.90 2.59 3.43
N SER A 18 -2.67 2.80 3.93
CA SER A 18 -1.56 3.23 3.08
C SER A 18 -0.40 2.23 3.01
N ALA A 19 -0.27 1.31 3.94
CA ALA A 19 0.96 0.54 4.05
C ALA A 19 0.85 -0.95 3.66
N GLY A 20 -0.30 -1.43 3.34
CA GLY A 20 -0.49 -2.87 3.13
C GLY A 20 -1.27 -3.26 1.88
N ALA A 21 -1.82 -2.31 1.20
CA ALA A 21 -2.56 -2.58 -0.01
C ALA A 21 -1.72 -2.18 -1.22
N SER A 22 -1.00 -3.13 -1.75
CA SER A 22 -0.82 -3.18 -3.18
C SER A 22 -2.15 -3.54 -3.84
N ARG A 23 -3.15 -2.76 -3.56
CA ARG A 23 -4.15 -2.44 -4.57
C ARG A 23 -3.57 -1.22 -5.24
N SER A 24 -3.34 -1.32 -6.55
CA SER A 24 -3.29 -0.19 -7.43
C SER A 24 -4.31 0.84 -6.93
N ALA A 25 -3.86 1.76 -6.10
CA ALA A 25 -4.60 2.96 -5.88
C ALA A 25 -4.47 3.69 -7.21
N GLU A 26 -5.49 3.59 -8.02
CA GLU A 26 -5.75 4.58 -9.04
C GLU A 26 -5.72 5.91 -8.30
N VAL A 27 -4.61 6.58 -8.40
CA VAL A 27 -4.55 8.00 -8.09
C VAL A 27 -5.30 8.65 -9.23
N ASP A 28 -6.57 8.90 -8.99
CA ASP A 28 -7.38 9.76 -9.83
C ASP A 28 -6.74 11.15 -9.83
N THR A 29 -5.83 11.38 -10.77
CA THR A 29 -5.27 12.67 -11.09
C THR A 29 -6.17 13.37 -12.09
N SER A 30 -7.46 13.52 -11.76
CA SER A 30 -8.29 14.52 -12.40
C SER A 30 -8.03 15.86 -11.72
N LEU A 31 -7.03 16.55 -12.21
CA LEU A 31 -6.86 17.98 -11.99
C LEU A 31 -8.00 18.71 -12.69
N PRO A 32 -8.77 19.53 -12.00
CA PRO A 32 -9.69 20.44 -12.67
C PRO A 32 -8.88 21.51 -13.38
N THR A 33 -9.00 21.53 -14.71
CA THR A 33 -8.57 22.67 -15.52
C THR A 33 -9.40 23.88 -15.17
N THR A 34 -8.84 24.77 -14.38
CA THR A 34 -9.36 26.13 -14.26
C THR A 34 -8.83 26.97 -15.40
N SER A 35 -9.74 27.30 -16.31
CA SER A 35 -9.57 28.36 -17.31
C SER A 35 -9.39 29.71 -16.63
N GLY A 36 -8.27 30.35 -16.86
CA GLY A 36 -7.97 31.73 -16.49
C GLY A 36 -7.59 32.52 -17.73
N ARG A 37 -8.55 33.31 -18.18
CA ARG A 37 -8.50 34.31 -19.28
C ARG A 37 -7.48 35.41 -19.05
N ARG A 38 -6.76 35.75 -20.13
CA ARG A 38 -6.39 37.08 -20.65
C ARG A 38 -5.39 36.87 -21.77
N GLY A 39 -5.54 37.33 -23.00
CA GLY A 39 -6.18 38.50 -23.58
C GLY A 39 -5.30 39.03 -24.68
N SER A 40 -5.91 39.28 -25.82
CA SER A 40 -5.62 40.14 -26.97
C SER A 40 -4.82 39.48 -28.15
N ALA A 41 -5.54 39.22 -29.19
CA ALA A 41 -5.72 39.95 -30.46
C ALA A 41 -4.56 39.72 -31.47
N SER A 42 -4.79 39.14 -32.61
CA SER A 42 -5.41 39.74 -33.76
C SER A 42 -5.60 38.72 -34.89
N ASP A 43 -6.73 38.85 -35.50
CA ASP A 43 -7.26 38.40 -36.78
C ASP A 43 -6.29 37.94 -37.87
N ILE A 44 -6.65 36.94 -38.62
CA ILE A 44 -7.20 37.05 -39.98
C ILE A 44 -7.75 35.67 -40.40
N SER A 45 -9.01 35.69 -40.77
CA SER A 45 -9.80 34.68 -41.49
C SER A 45 -9.40 34.54 -42.96
N VAL A 46 -9.71 33.40 -43.58
CA VAL A 46 -10.49 33.20 -44.83
C VAL A 46 -10.44 31.73 -45.20
N ASP A 47 -11.39 31.03 -45.18
CA ASP A 47 -12.58 30.51 -45.80
C ASP A 47 -12.40 29.87 -47.19
N HIS A 48 -13.00 28.69 -47.31
CA HIS A 48 -13.68 28.05 -48.42
C HIS A 48 -12.98 27.27 -49.55
N SER A 49 -13.40 26.03 -49.62
CA SER A 49 -14.06 25.36 -50.77
C SER A 49 -13.23 24.50 -51.73
N ARG A 50 -13.63 23.25 -51.79
CA ARG A 50 -13.59 22.34 -52.96
C ARG A 50 -14.46 22.87 -54.11
N PRO A 51 -14.47 22.32 -55.33
CA PRO A 51 -13.73 21.24 -56.00
C PRO A 51 -13.37 21.59 -57.48
N GLY A 52 -12.79 20.63 -58.21
CA GLY A 52 -12.99 20.53 -59.67
C GLY A 52 -11.79 20.28 -60.53
N ASP A 53 -11.93 19.21 -61.22
CA ASP A 53 -11.35 18.68 -62.44
C ASP A 53 -10.55 19.61 -63.39
N GLY A 54 -9.58 18.99 -64.07
CA GLY A 54 -9.23 19.46 -65.42
C GLY A 54 -7.78 19.27 -65.84
N ALA A 55 -7.66 18.47 -66.81
CA ALA A 55 -6.53 17.99 -67.60
C ALA A 55 -5.57 19.02 -68.15
N SER A 56 -4.44 18.48 -68.49
CA SER A 56 -3.59 18.62 -69.72
C SER A 56 -2.34 19.52 -69.69
N ASP A 57 -1.32 18.86 -70.07
CA ASP A 57 -0.25 19.18 -70.96
C ASP A 57 0.94 20.09 -70.54
N GLY A 58 2.10 19.49 -70.75
CA GLY A 58 3.16 20.18 -71.45
C GLY A 58 4.57 20.23 -70.84
N THR A 59 5.38 19.24 -71.19
CA THR A 59 6.81 19.35 -71.60
C THR A 59 7.94 19.59 -70.58
N ALA A 60 8.76 18.58 -70.61
CA ALA A 60 10.22 18.56 -70.71
C ALA A 60 11.15 18.81 -69.55
N GLY A 61 11.76 17.73 -69.07
CA GLY A 61 13.22 17.63 -69.10
C GLY A 61 13.94 17.66 -67.77
N ASN A 62 14.15 16.54 -67.08
CA ASN A 62 15.50 15.98 -66.96
C ASN A 62 15.42 14.63 -66.19
N GLU A 63 15.98 13.64 -66.83
CA GLU A 63 16.07 12.27 -66.34
C GLU A 63 17.01 12.15 -65.16
N THR A 64 16.52 11.61 -64.06
CA THR A 64 17.30 10.77 -63.17
C THR A 64 16.50 9.50 -62.92
N LYS A 65 16.98 8.40 -63.40
CA LYS A 65 16.40 7.08 -63.37
C LYS A 65 16.20 6.64 -61.88
N PRO A 66 15.02 6.18 -61.50
CA PRO A 66 14.87 5.40 -60.28
C PRO A 66 15.41 3.98 -60.56
N LEU A 67 16.24 3.50 -59.59
CA LEU A 67 16.66 2.12 -59.53
C LEU A 67 15.43 1.21 -59.43
N ALA A 68 15.30 0.31 -60.39
CA ALA A 68 14.24 -0.66 -60.49
C ALA A 68 14.23 -1.57 -59.23
N VAL A 69 13.13 -1.54 -58.50
CA VAL A 69 12.79 -2.60 -57.54
C VAL A 69 12.40 -3.80 -58.39
N VAL A 70 13.26 -4.80 -58.44
CA VAL A 70 12.94 -6.10 -59.02
C VAL A 70 12.04 -6.84 -58.04
N MET A 71 10.77 -6.85 -58.32
CA MET A 71 9.84 -7.82 -57.68
C MET A 71 10.15 -9.20 -58.26
N VAL A 72 10.84 -10.01 -57.50
CA VAL A 72 11.02 -11.42 -57.82
C VAL A 72 9.76 -12.17 -57.42
N HIS A 73 9.00 -12.61 -58.42
CA HIS A 73 7.93 -13.58 -58.23
C HIS A 73 8.55 -14.88 -57.74
N ALA A 74 8.01 -15.41 -56.63
CA ALA A 74 8.39 -16.71 -56.11
C ALA A 74 8.09 -17.81 -57.07
N ALA A 75 9.13 -18.35 -57.70
CA ALA A 75 9.11 -19.68 -58.26
C ALA A 75 9.30 -20.69 -57.13
N SER A 76 8.43 -21.67 -57.11
CA SER A 76 8.48 -22.81 -56.17
C SER A 76 9.85 -23.47 -56.19
N ALA A 77 10.61 -23.26 -55.11
CA ALA A 77 11.86 -23.94 -54.87
C ALA A 77 11.64 -25.06 -53.88
N GLU A 78 11.97 -26.27 -54.29
CA GLU A 78 12.11 -27.44 -53.43
C GLU A 78 12.94 -27.10 -52.18
N ALA A 79 12.45 -27.50 -51.03
CA ALA A 79 13.07 -27.24 -49.76
C ALA A 79 14.44 -27.91 -49.65
N LEU A 80 15.49 -27.15 -49.91
CA LEU A 80 16.81 -27.41 -49.40
C LEU A 80 16.73 -27.29 -47.86
N VAL A 81 16.90 -28.37 -47.17
CA VAL A 81 17.08 -28.43 -45.68
C VAL A 81 18.33 -27.60 -45.36
N ILE A 82 18.14 -26.32 -45.10
CA ILE A 82 19.19 -25.45 -44.53
C ILE A 82 19.36 -25.89 -43.10
N PRO A 83 20.58 -26.21 -42.62
CA PRO A 83 20.82 -26.45 -41.20
C PRO A 83 20.27 -25.26 -40.40
N GLY A 84 19.54 -25.53 -39.31
CA GLY A 84 18.86 -24.51 -38.50
C GLY A 84 19.76 -23.32 -38.17
N PRO A 85 19.21 -22.12 -37.99
CA PRO A 85 19.98 -20.90 -37.82
C PRO A 85 20.95 -21.05 -36.67
N SER A 86 22.24 -21.04 -36.97
CA SER A 86 23.25 -20.91 -35.92
C SER A 86 23.07 -19.54 -35.30
N SER A 87 22.85 -19.51 -34.00
CA SER A 87 22.61 -18.28 -33.24
C SER A 87 23.66 -17.20 -33.56
N LEU A 88 23.24 -15.96 -33.74
CA LEU A 88 24.10 -14.78 -33.97
C LEU A 88 25.17 -14.62 -32.87
N GLU A 89 24.91 -15.10 -31.67
CA GLU A 89 25.85 -15.13 -30.54
C GLU A 89 27.21 -15.75 -30.89
N ASN A 90 27.20 -16.75 -31.76
CA ASN A 90 28.40 -17.46 -32.17
C ASN A 90 29.30 -16.62 -33.10
N TYR A 91 28.82 -15.46 -33.53
CA TYR A 91 29.48 -14.57 -34.48
C TYR A 91 29.88 -13.23 -33.88
N LEU A 92 29.44 -12.91 -32.64
CA LEU A 92 29.82 -11.68 -31.97
C LEU A 92 31.33 -11.61 -31.71
N ILE A 93 31.89 -10.43 -31.93
CA ILE A 93 33.29 -10.16 -31.67
C ILE A 93 33.45 -9.14 -30.53
N SER A 94 34.39 -9.40 -29.62
CA SER A 94 34.69 -8.54 -28.46
C SER A 94 35.57 -7.31 -28.82
N ALA A 95 35.55 -6.80 -30.02
CA ALA A 95 36.54 -5.85 -30.52
C ALA A 95 36.06 -4.39 -30.68
N GLY A 96 35.09 -3.96 -29.88
CA GLY A 96 34.40 -2.66 -30.07
C GLY A 96 35.24 -1.41 -30.09
N SER A 97 36.44 -1.37 -29.50
CA SER A 97 37.24 -0.13 -29.39
C SER A 97 38.35 0.03 -30.45
N THR A 98 38.58 -0.97 -31.28
CA THR A 98 39.69 -0.98 -32.27
C THR A 98 39.25 -0.89 -33.74
N LEU A 99 37.96 -0.91 -34.00
CA LEU A 99 37.38 -0.81 -35.33
C LEU A 99 37.14 0.65 -35.72
N PRO A 100 37.37 1.04 -36.98
CA PRO A 100 37.05 2.37 -37.48
C PRO A 100 35.53 2.61 -37.43
N ASP A 101 35.12 3.88 -37.52
CA ASP A 101 33.72 4.24 -37.59
C ASP A 101 33.01 3.65 -38.82
N ALA A 102 31.71 3.40 -38.68
CA ALA A 102 30.89 2.89 -39.75
C ALA A 102 30.73 3.94 -40.86
N ASN A 103 30.81 3.50 -42.12
CA ASN A 103 30.57 4.36 -43.28
C ASN A 103 29.06 4.65 -43.42
N SER A 104 28.70 5.42 -44.47
CA SER A 104 27.30 5.76 -44.80
C SER A 104 26.41 4.54 -45.05
N SER A 105 26.97 3.39 -45.35
CA SER A 105 26.27 2.11 -45.51
C SER A 105 26.22 1.30 -44.22
N GLY A 106 26.66 1.82 -43.06
CA GLY A 106 26.68 1.12 -41.78
C GLY A 106 27.74 -0.01 -41.72
N LEU A 107 28.76 0.05 -42.59
CA LEU A 107 29.81 -0.95 -42.66
C LEU A 107 31.11 -0.39 -42.07
N ARG A 108 31.78 -1.16 -41.22
CA ARG A 108 33.12 -0.91 -40.69
C ARG A 108 34.10 -1.79 -41.44
N VAL A 109 35.09 -1.19 -42.12
CA VAL A 109 36.10 -1.96 -42.89
C VAL A 109 37.45 -1.87 -42.18
N PHE A 110 37.98 -3.03 -41.76
CA PHE A 110 39.26 -3.11 -41.10
C PHE A 110 40.05 -4.33 -41.63
N LYS A 111 41.27 -4.12 -42.06
CA LYS A 111 42.17 -5.16 -42.61
C LYS A 111 41.47 -6.06 -43.66
N SER A 112 40.81 -5.45 -44.63
CA SER A 112 40.06 -6.12 -45.71
C SER A 112 38.90 -7.02 -45.22
N ARG A 113 38.41 -6.80 -44.02
CA ARG A 113 37.23 -7.47 -43.44
C ARG A 113 36.15 -6.45 -43.15
N THR A 114 34.91 -6.85 -43.38
CA THR A 114 33.73 -5.99 -43.18
C THR A 114 33.02 -6.40 -41.90
N TYR A 115 32.68 -5.43 -41.07
CA TYR A 115 31.97 -5.59 -39.82
C TYR A 115 30.72 -4.71 -39.80
N VAL A 116 29.71 -5.15 -39.08
CA VAL A 116 28.47 -4.40 -38.92
C VAL A 116 28.12 -4.33 -37.43
N ASP A 117 27.54 -3.20 -37.04
CA ASP A 117 26.98 -3.04 -35.70
C ASP A 117 25.53 -3.50 -35.71
N LEU A 118 25.20 -4.35 -34.77
CA LEU A 118 23.86 -4.86 -34.62
C LEU A 118 22.99 -3.89 -33.84
N SER A 119 21.71 -3.82 -34.15
CA SER A 119 20.70 -3.06 -33.42
C SER A 119 20.61 -3.43 -31.93
N ILE A 120 21.00 -4.65 -31.59
CA ILE A 120 21.05 -5.25 -30.28
C ILE A 120 22.29 -4.91 -29.43
N GLY A 121 23.22 -4.17 -30.04
CA GLY A 121 24.56 -3.98 -29.49
C GLY A 121 25.52 -5.11 -29.86
N GLY A 122 26.79 -4.75 -29.99
CA GLY A 122 27.84 -5.66 -30.43
C GLY A 122 28.08 -5.57 -31.96
N THR A 123 29.22 -6.13 -32.37
CA THR A 123 29.70 -6.05 -33.75
C THR A 123 29.92 -7.47 -34.29
N VAL A 124 29.59 -7.71 -35.54
CA VAL A 124 29.74 -9.01 -36.21
C VAL A 124 30.62 -8.84 -37.44
N LEU A 125 31.47 -9.80 -37.68
CA LEU A 125 32.16 -9.93 -38.98
C LEU A 125 31.16 -10.46 -40.02
N VAL A 126 31.05 -9.79 -41.16
CA VAL A 126 30.14 -10.17 -42.25
C VAL A 126 30.86 -10.43 -43.55
N GLY A 127 30.23 -11.21 -44.41
CA GLY A 127 30.62 -11.40 -45.77
C GLY A 127 29.40 -11.41 -46.69
N ALA A 128 29.56 -10.93 -47.93
CA ALA A 128 28.50 -11.07 -48.91
C ALA A 128 28.32 -12.55 -49.31
N ASP A 129 27.08 -13.01 -49.26
CA ASP A 129 26.69 -14.32 -49.75
C ASP A 129 26.81 -14.30 -51.29
N PRO A 130 27.61 -15.19 -51.88
CA PRO A 130 27.85 -15.19 -53.32
C PRO A 130 26.61 -15.50 -54.16
N ASP A 131 25.63 -16.16 -53.59
CA ASP A 131 24.44 -16.61 -54.31
C ASP A 131 23.30 -15.58 -54.23
N THR A 132 23.18 -14.86 -53.11
CA THR A 132 22.10 -13.87 -52.89
C THR A 132 22.58 -12.43 -52.90
N GLY A 133 23.87 -12.17 -52.75
CA GLY A 133 24.44 -10.83 -52.59
C GLY A 133 24.18 -10.18 -51.21
N LEU A 134 23.43 -10.82 -50.35
CA LEU A 134 23.12 -10.33 -49.02
C LEU A 134 24.28 -10.56 -48.05
N TYR A 135 24.41 -9.72 -47.03
CA TYR A 135 25.43 -9.93 -46.01
C TYR A 135 25.02 -11.02 -45.03
N ARG A 136 25.92 -11.96 -44.77
CA ARG A 136 25.77 -13.00 -43.75
C ARG A 136 26.84 -12.84 -42.69
N ALA A 137 26.47 -13.18 -41.43
CA ALA A 137 27.44 -13.30 -40.37
C ALA A 137 28.46 -14.41 -40.69
N ARG A 138 29.74 -14.19 -40.34
CA ARG A 138 30.77 -15.18 -40.54
C ARG A 138 31.77 -15.19 -39.39
N ARG A 139 32.37 -16.34 -39.15
CA ARG A 139 33.50 -16.46 -38.21
C ARG A 139 34.79 -16.05 -38.88
N SER A 140 35.77 -15.60 -38.11
CA SER A 140 37.08 -15.20 -38.61
C SER A 140 37.83 -16.33 -39.31
N SER A 141 37.51 -17.57 -39.02
CA SER A 141 38.07 -18.80 -39.59
C SER A 141 37.36 -19.28 -40.86
N GLU A 142 36.23 -18.73 -41.22
CA GLU A 142 35.42 -19.16 -42.34
C GLU A 142 35.84 -18.45 -43.63
N LEU A 143 35.92 -19.18 -44.76
CA LEU A 143 36.17 -18.63 -46.09
C LEU A 143 34.88 -18.11 -46.72
N ARG A 144 33.75 -18.79 -46.49
CA ARG A 144 32.42 -18.37 -46.93
C ARG A 144 31.57 -18.07 -45.69
N PRO A 145 30.71 -17.04 -45.76
CA PRO A 145 29.82 -16.75 -44.64
C PRO A 145 28.76 -17.85 -44.49
N SER A 146 28.66 -18.45 -43.29
CA SER A 146 27.74 -19.54 -42.99
C SER A 146 26.64 -19.13 -42.01
N GLY A 147 26.74 -17.94 -41.44
CA GLY A 147 25.81 -17.45 -40.43
C GLY A 147 24.51 -16.91 -41.00
N PRO A 148 23.64 -16.41 -40.16
CA PRO A 148 22.36 -15.83 -40.56
C PRO A 148 22.55 -14.60 -41.48
N VAL A 149 21.56 -14.38 -42.33
CA VAL A 149 21.51 -13.21 -43.23
C VAL A 149 21.16 -11.98 -42.39
N LEU A 150 21.89 -10.89 -42.69
CA LEU A 150 21.70 -9.61 -42.03
C LEU A 150 21.26 -8.55 -43.03
N GLU A 151 20.37 -7.70 -42.61
CA GLU A 151 19.92 -6.54 -43.40
C GLU A 151 20.02 -5.28 -42.57
N ARG A 152 20.33 -4.17 -43.26
CA ARG A 152 20.45 -2.87 -42.62
C ARG A 152 19.08 -2.23 -42.47
N ASP A 153 18.77 -1.78 -41.28
CA ASP A 153 17.63 -0.91 -41.02
C ASP A 153 17.92 0.50 -41.52
N SER A 154 17.06 1.00 -42.37
CA SER A 154 17.20 2.34 -42.96
C SER A 154 16.97 3.46 -41.94
N ALA A 155 16.21 3.24 -40.89
CA ALA A 155 15.87 4.23 -39.86
C ALA A 155 16.99 4.42 -38.83
N SER A 156 17.51 3.32 -38.28
CA SER A 156 18.57 3.35 -37.27
C SER A 156 19.98 3.30 -37.85
N GLY A 157 20.12 2.84 -39.09
CA GLY A 157 21.42 2.62 -39.76
C GLY A 157 22.17 1.38 -39.26
N LEU A 158 21.62 0.66 -38.27
CA LEU A 158 22.15 -0.55 -37.66
C LEU A 158 21.68 -1.80 -38.42
N TRP A 159 22.31 -2.94 -38.16
CA TRP A 159 22.00 -4.18 -38.85
C TRP A 159 21.21 -5.16 -37.94
N ARG A 160 20.31 -5.93 -38.55
CA ARG A 160 19.45 -6.92 -37.90
C ARG A 160 19.28 -8.17 -38.76
N LEU A 161 18.67 -9.22 -38.23
CA LEU A 161 18.37 -10.44 -38.96
C LEU A 161 17.41 -10.13 -40.12
N HIS A 162 17.72 -10.64 -41.31
CA HIS A 162 16.87 -10.46 -42.50
C HIS A 162 15.45 -10.98 -42.33
N GLU A 163 15.28 -12.05 -41.56
CA GLU A 163 13.98 -12.65 -41.24
C GLU A 163 13.04 -11.73 -40.42
N ASP A 164 13.63 -10.74 -39.75
CA ASP A 164 12.88 -9.80 -38.91
C ASP A 164 12.47 -8.52 -39.64
N VAL A 165 12.98 -8.32 -40.88
CA VAL A 165 12.63 -7.16 -41.70
C VAL A 165 11.17 -7.25 -42.14
N GLY A 166 10.35 -6.25 -41.72
CA GLY A 166 8.93 -6.20 -42.02
C GLY A 166 8.02 -7.01 -41.06
N ALA A 167 8.58 -7.86 -40.20
CA ALA A 167 7.80 -8.52 -39.18
C ALA A 167 7.44 -7.56 -38.03
N THR A 168 6.24 -7.67 -37.55
CA THR A 168 5.84 -6.94 -36.34
C THR A 168 6.58 -7.49 -35.11
N ILE A 169 6.76 -6.66 -34.06
CA ILE A 169 7.37 -7.10 -32.78
C ILE A 169 6.64 -8.32 -32.21
N ARG A 170 5.31 -8.34 -32.34
CA ARG A 170 4.50 -9.48 -31.90
C ARG A 170 4.86 -10.77 -32.64
N GLU A 171 5.08 -10.69 -33.95
CA GLU A 171 5.48 -11.86 -34.75
C GLU A 171 6.91 -12.29 -34.42
N GLN A 172 7.84 -11.35 -34.28
CA GLN A 172 9.22 -11.62 -33.87
C GLN A 172 9.27 -12.28 -32.49
N PHE A 173 8.47 -11.78 -31.52
CA PHE A 173 8.36 -12.35 -30.19
C PHE A 173 7.85 -13.81 -30.24
N LYS A 174 6.78 -14.08 -31.00
CA LYS A 174 6.23 -15.44 -31.15
C LYS A 174 7.16 -16.40 -31.88
N ARG A 175 7.93 -15.92 -32.87
CA ARG A 175 8.98 -16.75 -33.49
C ARG A 175 10.09 -17.11 -32.51
N SER A 176 10.47 -16.15 -31.65
CA SER A 176 11.53 -16.37 -30.65
C SER A 176 11.08 -17.29 -29.50
N PHE A 177 9.80 -17.23 -29.18
CA PHE A 177 9.19 -17.99 -28.09
C PHE A 177 7.89 -18.65 -28.59
N PRO A 178 7.98 -19.81 -29.29
CA PRO A 178 6.80 -20.50 -29.82
C PRO A 178 5.78 -20.93 -28.75
N GLU A 179 6.25 -21.10 -27.50
CA GLU A 179 5.40 -21.39 -26.35
C GLU A 179 4.58 -20.20 -25.85
N ALA A 180 4.85 -18.99 -26.34
CA ALA A 180 4.18 -17.78 -25.91
C ALA A 180 2.72 -17.72 -26.39
N ALA A 181 1.80 -17.43 -25.50
CA ALA A 181 0.43 -17.09 -25.86
C ALA A 181 0.39 -15.71 -26.56
N ASP A 182 -0.65 -15.48 -27.35
CA ASP A 182 -0.86 -14.19 -28.05
C ASP A 182 -0.87 -13.01 -27.09
N GLU A 183 -1.40 -13.22 -25.90
CA GLU A 183 -1.44 -12.24 -24.83
C GLU A 183 -0.04 -11.79 -24.38
N HIS A 184 0.92 -12.70 -24.24
CA HIS A 184 2.31 -12.37 -23.89
C HIS A 184 2.95 -11.48 -24.95
N ALA A 185 2.80 -11.84 -26.23
CA ALA A 185 3.32 -11.05 -27.35
C ALA A 185 2.70 -9.65 -27.42
N GLN A 186 1.39 -9.53 -27.12
CA GLN A 186 0.71 -8.26 -27.09
C GLN A 186 1.19 -7.38 -25.93
N HIS A 187 1.34 -7.95 -24.72
CA HIS A 187 1.86 -7.22 -23.55
C HIS A 187 3.30 -6.78 -23.74
N PHE A 188 4.16 -7.64 -24.33
CA PHE A 188 5.53 -7.29 -24.66
C PHE A 188 5.56 -6.09 -25.62
N ASN A 189 4.80 -6.15 -26.71
CA ASN A 189 4.71 -5.05 -27.66
C ASN A 189 4.21 -3.74 -27.03
N ASN A 190 3.20 -3.81 -26.19
CA ASN A 190 2.65 -2.62 -25.54
C ASN A 190 3.61 -1.98 -24.52
N ARG A 191 4.52 -2.77 -23.93
CA ARG A 191 5.44 -2.31 -22.89
C ARG A 191 6.45 -1.30 -23.42
N PHE A 192 6.97 -1.51 -24.61
CA PHE A 192 8.13 -0.76 -25.09
C PHE A 192 7.78 0.49 -25.92
N GLY A 193 6.50 0.71 -26.26
CA GLY A 193 6.01 1.93 -26.90
C GLY A 193 6.57 2.21 -28.31
N ASP A 194 7.81 1.84 -28.56
CA ASP A 194 8.49 1.96 -29.85
C ASP A 194 9.14 0.63 -30.26
N ARG A 195 9.33 0.48 -31.57
CA ARG A 195 9.84 -0.74 -32.16
C ARG A 195 11.28 -1.03 -31.77
N ASP A 196 12.12 -0.01 -31.76
CA ASP A 196 13.56 -0.18 -31.56
C ASP A 196 13.85 -0.66 -30.12
N SER A 197 13.18 -0.07 -29.11
CA SER A 197 13.27 -0.52 -27.72
C SER A 197 12.80 -1.96 -27.54
N ALA A 198 11.71 -2.34 -28.21
CA ALA A 198 11.17 -3.70 -28.16
C ALA A 198 12.13 -4.72 -28.83
N GLU A 199 12.72 -4.38 -29.96
CA GLU A 199 13.72 -5.22 -30.65
C GLU A 199 14.98 -5.38 -29.79
N ILE A 200 15.49 -4.29 -29.19
CA ILE A 200 16.64 -4.34 -28.27
C ILE A 200 16.37 -5.30 -27.11
N GLU A 201 15.20 -5.19 -26.49
CA GLU A 201 14.84 -6.07 -25.37
C GLU A 201 14.68 -7.52 -25.81
N LEU A 202 14.02 -7.77 -26.96
CA LEU A 202 13.84 -9.12 -27.49
C LEU A 202 15.19 -9.81 -27.75
N GLU A 203 16.12 -9.08 -28.32
CA GLU A 203 17.47 -9.58 -28.56
C GLU A 203 18.25 -9.78 -27.25
N ARG A 204 18.12 -8.85 -26.28
CA ARG A 204 18.70 -9.03 -24.96
C ARG A 204 18.24 -10.34 -24.31
N ILE A 205 16.95 -10.67 -24.46
CA ILE A 205 16.39 -11.92 -23.95
C ILE A 205 17.00 -13.12 -24.69
N LYS A 206 17.05 -13.08 -26.03
CA LYS A 206 17.62 -14.15 -26.85
C LYS A 206 19.09 -14.44 -26.46
N PHE A 207 19.88 -13.38 -26.29
CA PHE A 207 21.29 -13.52 -25.90
C PHE A 207 21.51 -13.93 -24.46
N GLY A 208 20.71 -13.35 -23.52
CA GLY A 208 20.88 -13.61 -22.09
C GLY A 208 20.31 -14.95 -21.63
N PHE A 209 19.29 -15.48 -22.32
CA PHE A 209 18.60 -16.69 -21.89
C PHE A 209 19.50 -17.94 -21.81
N PRO A 210 20.37 -18.24 -22.76
CA PRO A 210 21.26 -19.41 -22.65
C PRO A 210 22.21 -19.33 -21.44
N GLN A 211 22.65 -18.14 -21.07
CA GLN A 211 23.47 -17.94 -19.87
C GLN A 211 22.65 -18.17 -18.60
N LEU A 212 21.47 -17.56 -18.53
CA LEU A 212 20.54 -17.73 -17.40
C LEU A 212 20.18 -19.21 -17.22
N ASP A 213 19.87 -19.90 -18.31
CA ASP A 213 19.50 -21.33 -18.26
C ASP A 213 20.65 -22.21 -17.74
N ARG A 214 21.90 -21.94 -18.16
CA ARG A 214 23.08 -22.62 -17.62
C ARG A 214 23.27 -22.35 -16.13
N GLU A 215 23.14 -21.09 -15.69
CA GLU A 215 23.31 -20.69 -14.29
C GLU A 215 22.25 -21.35 -13.40
N LEU A 216 20.98 -21.28 -13.80
CA LEU A 216 19.88 -21.91 -13.07
C LEU A 216 20.00 -23.44 -13.07
N GLY A 217 20.33 -24.06 -14.21
CA GLY A 217 20.53 -25.50 -14.28
C GLY A 217 21.71 -26.01 -13.43
N ALA A 218 22.78 -25.20 -13.33
CA ALA A 218 23.89 -25.50 -12.41
C ALA A 218 23.46 -25.39 -10.95
N TRP A 219 22.69 -24.36 -10.58
CA TRP A 219 22.16 -24.17 -9.24
C TRP A 219 21.15 -25.26 -8.83
N GLU A 220 20.27 -25.67 -9.74
CA GLU A 220 19.30 -26.75 -9.53
C GLU A 220 20.04 -28.09 -9.25
N LYS A 221 21.05 -28.40 -10.06
CA LYS A 221 21.87 -29.63 -9.95
C LYS A 221 22.84 -29.62 -8.76
N ALA A 222 23.20 -28.44 -8.24
CA ALA A 222 24.11 -28.32 -7.10
C ALA A 222 23.52 -28.87 -5.79
N TYR A 223 22.19 -28.98 -5.70
CA TYR A 223 21.55 -29.60 -4.55
C TYR A 223 21.68 -31.10 -4.55
N LYS A 224 22.44 -31.63 -3.58
CA LYS A 224 22.69 -33.06 -3.39
C LYS A 224 21.97 -33.65 -2.17
N GLY A 225 21.09 -32.86 -1.54
CA GLY A 225 20.30 -33.31 -0.38
C GLY A 225 19.23 -34.33 -0.76
N SER A 226 18.77 -35.10 0.21
CA SER A 226 17.69 -36.08 0.06
C SER A 226 16.28 -35.49 0.14
N ASP A 227 16.16 -34.20 0.42
CA ASP A 227 14.88 -33.52 0.53
C ASP A 227 14.29 -33.26 -0.87
N THR A 228 13.28 -34.03 -1.22
CA THR A 228 12.58 -33.90 -2.51
C THR A 228 11.84 -32.59 -2.63
N GLU A 229 11.26 -32.08 -1.53
CA GLU A 229 10.52 -30.81 -1.53
C GLU A 229 11.43 -29.62 -1.83
N GLU A 230 12.64 -29.57 -1.26
CA GLU A 230 13.60 -28.52 -1.59
C GLU A 230 14.06 -28.59 -3.04
N ARG A 231 14.30 -29.81 -3.56
CA ARG A 231 14.65 -29.99 -4.96
C ARG A 231 13.54 -29.47 -5.88
N ASP A 232 12.29 -29.88 -5.61
CA ASP A 232 11.15 -29.48 -6.44
C ASP A 232 10.92 -27.96 -6.41
N ARG A 233 11.10 -27.33 -5.24
CA ARG A 233 11.06 -25.86 -5.11
C ARG A 233 12.14 -25.17 -5.94
N ARG A 234 13.38 -25.72 -5.99
CA ARG A 234 14.45 -25.17 -6.82
C ARG A 234 14.09 -25.23 -8.30
N PHE A 235 13.59 -26.38 -8.77
CA PHE A 235 13.14 -26.52 -10.14
C PHE A 235 11.97 -25.58 -10.47
N ALA A 236 10.98 -25.48 -9.58
CA ALA A 236 9.85 -24.56 -9.76
C ALA A 236 10.30 -23.10 -9.83
N LEU A 237 11.19 -22.67 -8.93
CA LEU A 237 11.74 -21.32 -8.93
C LEU A 237 12.59 -21.04 -10.19
N GLY A 238 13.45 -21.99 -10.59
CA GLY A 238 14.24 -21.87 -11.81
C GLY A 238 13.37 -21.76 -13.05
N ALA A 239 12.32 -22.60 -13.15
CA ALA A 239 11.33 -22.53 -14.23
C ALA A 239 10.62 -21.18 -14.26
N LYS A 240 10.19 -20.66 -13.09
CA LYS A 240 9.55 -19.36 -12.98
C LYS A 240 10.49 -18.22 -13.41
N MET A 241 11.74 -18.21 -12.97
CA MET A 241 12.72 -17.20 -13.39
C MET A 241 12.95 -17.22 -14.90
N ARG A 242 13.05 -18.41 -15.53
CA ARG A 242 13.14 -18.55 -16.99
C ARG A 242 11.93 -17.98 -17.70
N GLN A 243 10.74 -18.27 -17.18
CA GLN A 243 9.46 -17.76 -17.71
C GLN A 243 9.39 -16.24 -17.65
N LEU A 244 9.66 -15.66 -16.47
CA LEU A 244 9.61 -14.20 -16.29
C LEU A 244 10.68 -13.49 -17.13
N PHE A 245 11.88 -14.04 -17.23
CA PHE A 245 12.94 -13.49 -18.07
C PHE A 245 12.53 -13.39 -19.56
N LYS A 246 11.77 -14.37 -20.06
CA LYS A 246 11.21 -14.38 -21.41
C LYS A 246 9.94 -13.53 -21.57
N TRP A 247 9.51 -12.79 -20.55
CA TRP A 247 8.23 -12.06 -20.55
C TRP A 247 6.97 -12.96 -20.67
N LEU A 248 7.07 -14.20 -20.23
CA LEU A 248 5.99 -15.20 -20.26
C LEU A 248 5.29 -15.36 -18.90
N GLY A 249 5.31 -14.35 -18.03
CA GLY A 249 4.66 -14.39 -16.74
C GLY A 249 3.14 -14.33 -16.83
N ASP A 250 2.49 -14.94 -15.83
CA ASP A 250 1.04 -15.00 -15.73
C ASP A 250 0.42 -13.60 -15.46
N ALA A 251 -0.88 -13.44 -15.75
CA ALA A 251 -1.58 -12.18 -15.53
C ALA A 251 -1.51 -11.68 -14.08
N SER A 252 -1.51 -12.60 -13.09
CA SER A 252 -1.39 -12.30 -11.66
C SER A 252 0.00 -11.84 -11.20
N GLU A 253 0.98 -11.94 -12.07
CA GLU A 253 2.37 -11.55 -11.80
C GLU A 253 2.76 -10.25 -12.50
N ARG A 254 1.91 -9.74 -13.38
CA ARG A 254 2.18 -8.51 -14.13
C ARG A 254 2.05 -7.29 -13.24
N ILE A 255 3.05 -6.44 -13.30
CA ILE A 255 3.04 -5.13 -12.63
C ILE A 255 2.75 -4.07 -13.68
N HIS A 256 1.78 -3.20 -13.37
CA HIS A 256 1.36 -2.10 -14.24
C HIS A 256 1.61 -0.77 -13.52
N GLN A 257 2.08 0.21 -14.26
CA GLN A 257 2.20 1.59 -13.83
C GLN A 257 1.59 2.49 -14.90
N GLU A 258 0.70 3.41 -14.50
CA GLU A 258 0.00 4.31 -15.42
C GLU A 258 -0.69 3.59 -16.60
N GLY A 259 -1.18 2.37 -16.37
CA GLY A 259 -1.87 1.54 -17.37
C GLY A 259 -0.93 0.69 -18.26
N PHE A 260 0.38 0.85 -18.14
CA PHE A 260 1.36 0.06 -18.91
C PHE A 260 2.01 -1.00 -18.02
N GLN A 261 2.20 -2.21 -18.57
CA GLN A 261 2.95 -3.24 -17.88
C GLN A 261 4.43 -2.82 -17.82
N THR A 262 4.99 -2.72 -16.60
CA THR A 262 6.40 -2.38 -16.37
C THR A 262 7.30 -3.59 -16.24
N GLY A 263 6.77 -4.73 -15.84
CA GLY A 263 7.48 -5.98 -15.62
C GLY A 263 6.64 -6.96 -14.83
N PHE A 264 7.32 -7.80 -14.04
CA PHE A 264 6.68 -8.86 -13.26
C PHE A 264 7.10 -8.81 -11.79
N VAL A 265 6.26 -9.39 -10.94
CA VAL A 265 6.60 -9.74 -9.56
C VAL A 265 7.14 -11.18 -9.51
N LEU A 266 8.29 -11.36 -8.88
CA LEU A 266 8.78 -12.68 -8.47
C LEU A 266 8.34 -12.95 -7.04
N LYS A 267 7.52 -13.97 -6.83
CA LYS A 267 7.04 -14.39 -5.51
C LYS A 267 7.85 -15.56 -4.99
N LEU A 268 8.39 -15.41 -3.78
CA LEU A 268 9.18 -16.44 -3.11
C LEU A 268 8.48 -16.88 -1.83
N ALA A 269 8.27 -18.20 -1.67
CA ALA A 269 7.79 -18.81 -0.45
C ALA A 269 8.78 -19.90 -0.01
N PHE A 270 9.48 -19.68 1.12
CA PHE A 270 10.54 -20.61 1.56
C PHE A 270 10.06 -21.73 2.49
N GLY A 271 8.80 -21.68 2.95
CA GLY A 271 8.26 -22.62 3.91
C GLY A 271 8.97 -22.54 5.28
N ARG A 272 8.84 -23.58 6.11
CA ARG A 272 9.38 -23.58 7.49
C ARG A 272 10.89 -23.83 7.60
N LYS A 273 11.58 -24.17 6.50
CA LYS A 273 13.01 -24.51 6.54
C LYS A 273 13.87 -23.26 6.44
N ARG A 274 14.76 -23.09 7.39
CA ARG A 274 15.85 -22.11 7.37
C ARG A 274 16.91 -22.58 6.36
N ASN A 275 17.48 -21.66 5.57
CA ASN A 275 18.61 -21.85 4.67
C ASN A 275 18.31 -22.36 3.25
N PHE A 276 17.18 -22.03 2.65
CA PHE A 276 17.03 -22.20 1.20
C PHE A 276 18.05 -21.31 0.46
N ALA A 277 18.98 -21.93 -0.26
CA ALA A 277 20.00 -21.22 -1.00
C ALA A 277 19.43 -20.74 -2.34
N LEU A 278 19.36 -19.42 -2.52
CA LEU A 278 18.97 -18.80 -3.78
C LEU A 278 20.09 -18.87 -4.83
N PRO A 279 19.77 -18.81 -6.12
CA PRO A 279 20.79 -18.78 -7.16
C PRO A 279 21.61 -17.48 -7.10
N VAL A 280 22.90 -17.60 -7.41
CA VAL A 280 23.77 -16.46 -7.69
C VAL A 280 23.88 -16.35 -9.18
N LEU A 281 23.31 -15.30 -9.74
CA LEU A 281 23.22 -15.09 -11.18
C LEU A 281 24.13 -13.94 -11.60
N SER A 282 24.81 -14.09 -12.72
CA SER A 282 25.49 -13.00 -13.40
C SER A 282 24.56 -12.32 -14.41
N THR A 283 23.55 -13.06 -14.87
CA THR A 283 22.53 -12.56 -15.81
C THR A 283 21.56 -11.63 -15.08
N ARG A 284 21.29 -10.48 -15.67
CA ARG A 284 20.33 -9.49 -15.14
C ARG A 284 18.91 -9.94 -15.45
N LEU A 285 18.03 -9.80 -14.48
CA LEU A 285 16.61 -10.15 -14.55
C LEU A 285 15.76 -8.87 -14.67
N ASP A 286 15.97 -8.09 -15.72
CA ASP A 286 15.39 -6.74 -15.87
C ASP A 286 13.86 -6.74 -16.04
N SER A 287 13.28 -7.87 -16.44
CA SER A 287 11.83 -8.07 -16.47
C SER A 287 11.18 -8.21 -15.07
N ILE A 288 11.99 -8.46 -14.03
CA ILE A 288 11.51 -8.60 -12.65
C ILE A 288 11.68 -7.26 -11.94
N VAL A 289 10.59 -6.52 -11.82
CA VAL A 289 10.56 -5.19 -11.19
C VAL A 289 10.06 -5.22 -9.74
N ALA A 290 9.50 -6.35 -9.30
CA ALA A 290 9.06 -6.53 -7.93
C ALA A 290 9.49 -7.90 -7.38
N LEU A 291 9.89 -7.94 -6.11
CA LEU A 291 10.21 -9.15 -5.36
C LEU A 291 9.34 -9.19 -4.11
N GLU A 292 8.54 -10.25 -3.98
CA GLU A 292 7.73 -10.53 -2.80
C GLU A 292 8.18 -11.82 -2.12
N ILE A 293 8.48 -11.76 -0.83
CA ILE A 293 8.89 -12.91 -0.01
C ILE A 293 7.83 -13.10 1.06
N THR A 294 7.01 -14.15 0.95
CA THR A 294 5.78 -14.30 1.74
C THR A 294 5.92 -15.18 2.97
N GLU A 295 6.82 -16.14 2.97
CA GLU A 295 6.94 -17.13 4.06
C GLU A 295 8.36 -17.61 4.30
N GLY A 296 8.62 -18.08 5.53
CA GLY A 296 9.83 -18.78 5.92
C GLY A 296 10.95 -17.89 6.44
N ALA A 297 12.12 -18.47 6.65
CA ALA A 297 13.34 -17.75 6.99
C ALA A 297 14.14 -17.50 5.72
N VAL A 298 14.43 -16.24 5.50
CA VAL A 298 15.12 -15.79 4.29
C VAL A 298 16.60 -16.12 4.39
N GLY A 299 17.10 -16.88 3.42
CA GLY A 299 18.55 -17.13 3.25
C GLY A 299 19.31 -15.91 2.73
N LYS A 300 20.48 -16.14 2.16
CA LYS A 300 21.31 -15.08 1.59
C LYS A 300 20.69 -14.53 0.29
N LEU A 301 20.16 -13.32 0.33
CA LEU A 301 19.56 -12.62 -0.82
C LEU A 301 20.57 -11.90 -1.71
N GLU A 302 21.79 -11.66 -1.22
CA GLU A 302 22.79 -10.82 -1.90
C GLU A 302 23.04 -11.22 -3.36
N GLY A 303 23.12 -12.53 -3.62
CA GLY A 303 23.36 -13.03 -4.97
C GLY A 303 22.23 -12.71 -5.94
N LEU A 304 20.98 -12.78 -5.44
CA LEU A 304 19.79 -12.46 -6.23
C LEU A 304 19.66 -10.93 -6.44
N PHE A 305 19.92 -10.11 -5.42
CA PHE A 305 19.82 -8.66 -5.54
C PHE A 305 20.72 -8.10 -6.64
N LYS A 306 21.91 -8.66 -6.82
CA LYS A 306 22.84 -8.23 -7.89
C LYS A 306 22.25 -8.41 -9.30
N SER A 307 21.37 -9.38 -9.48
CA SER A 307 20.68 -9.65 -10.76
C SER A 307 19.40 -8.84 -10.96
N LEU A 308 18.87 -8.20 -9.89
CA LEU A 308 17.61 -7.46 -9.88
C LEU A 308 17.84 -5.94 -9.97
N SER A 309 18.66 -5.49 -10.92
CA SER A 309 19.06 -4.07 -11.03
C SER A 309 17.89 -3.09 -11.30
N HIS A 310 16.79 -3.56 -11.87
CA HIS A 310 15.58 -2.78 -12.14
C HIS A 310 14.45 -3.06 -11.13
N ASN A 311 14.77 -3.68 -9.99
CA ASN A 311 13.77 -3.92 -8.96
C ASN A 311 13.32 -2.59 -8.34
N GLU A 312 12.04 -2.31 -8.42
CA GLU A 312 11.40 -1.11 -7.87
C GLU A 312 10.67 -1.40 -6.56
N THR A 313 10.26 -2.64 -6.33
CA THR A 313 9.48 -3.03 -5.16
C THR A 313 10.07 -4.27 -4.49
N LEU A 314 10.42 -4.15 -3.21
CA LEU A 314 10.79 -5.27 -2.35
C LEU A 314 9.83 -5.35 -1.18
N LYS A 315 9.07 -6.44 -1.10
CA LYS A 315 8.19 -6.76 0.04
C LYS A 315 8.63 -8.05 0.69
N VAL A 316 8.91 -8.00 1.98
CA VAL A 316 9.29 -9.17 2.77
C VAL A 316 8.32 -9.32 3.93
N GLN A 317 7.60 -10.44 3.96
CA GLN A 317 6.68 -10.82 5.04
C GLN A 317 7.21 -12.02 5.84
N ALA A 318 8.42 -12.44 5.53
CA ALA A 318 9.13 -13.55 6.17
C ALA A 318 9.98 -13.04 7.34
N SER A 319 10.26 -13.91 8.32
CA SER A 319 11.16 -13.56 9.44
C SER A 319 12.57 -13.29 8.96
N LEU A 320 13.16 -12.18 9.40
CA LEU A 320 14.52 -11.76 9.08
C LEU A 320 15.37 -11.71 10.36
N ASP A 321 16.53 -12.38 10.35
CA ASP A 321 17.52 -12.29 11.45
C ASP A 321 18.28 -10.95 11.44
N GLY A 322 18.17 -10.17 10.36
CA GLY A 322 18.81 -8.86 10.18
C GLY A 322 18.56 -8.31 8.77
N LEU A 323 19.05 -7.09 8.52
CA LEU A 323 18.91 -6.48 7.21
C LEU A 323 19.67 -7.31 6.16
N PRO A 324 19.03 -7.71 5.05
CA PRO A 324 19.69 -8.52 4.03
C PRO A 324 20.94 -7.87 3.47
N ALA A 325 22.03 -8.63 3.35
CA ALA A 325 23.24 -8.15 2.71
C ALA A 325 22.98 -7.84 1.23
N GLY A 326 23.59 -6.79 0.71
CA GLY A 326 23.44 -6.36 -0.67
C GLY A 326 22.18 -5.54 -0.96
N ILE A 327 21.31 -5.26 0.02
CA ILE A 327 20.12 -4.45 -0.17
C ILE A 327 20.46 -3.05 -0.73
N GLU A 328 21.60 -2.50 -0.39
CA GLU A 328 22.12 -1.23 -0.88
C GLU A 328 22.44 -1.21 -2.38
N THR A 329 22.43 -2.38 -3.04
CA THR A 329 22.62 -2.47 -4.50
C THR A 329 21.33 -2.20 -5.28
N LEU A 330 20.18 -2.19 -4.61
CA LEU A 330 18.86 -1.93 -5.20
C LEU A 330 18.62 -0.42 -5.32
N THR A 331 19.34 0.26 -6.19
CA THR A 331 19.30 1.74 -6.31
C THR A 331 18.03 2.28 -6.96
N GLU A 332 17.32 1.46 -7.74
CA GLU A 332 16.07 1.82 -8.41
C GLU A 332 14.83 1.61 -7.52
N GLN A 333 15.05 1.20 -6.26
CA GLN A 333 13.99 0.86 -5.31
C GLN A 333 13.07 2.05 -5.06
N LYS A 334 11.76 1.84 -5.25
CA LYS A 334 10.68 2.80 -4.94
C LYS A 334 9.94 2.40 -3.66
N VAL A 335 9.70 1.10 -3.47
CA VAL A 335 8.95 0.57 -2.31
C VAL A 335 9.78 -0.48 -1.59
N LEU A 336 10.08 -0.25 -0.33
CA LEU A 336 10.76 -1.19 0.55
C LEU A 336 9.88 -1.46 1.77
N ASP A 337 9.20 -2.61 1.77
CA ASP A 337 8.34 -3.06 2.85
C ASP A 337 8.92 -4.32 3.50
N MET A 338 9.40 -4.17 4.72
CA MET A 338 9.85 -5.24 5.59
C MET A 338 9.08 -5.23 6.93
N SER A 339 7.81 -4.83 6.85
CA SER A 339 6.95 -4.79 8.02
C SER A 339 6.72 -6.18 8.59
N ARG A 340 6.63 -6.28 9.92
CA ARG A 340 6.33 -7.51 10.67
C ARG A 340 7.35 -8.64 10.47
N THR A 341 8.51 -8.35 9.95
CA THR A 341 9.60 -9.33 9.75
C THR A 341 10.41 -9.59 11.03
N GLY A 342 10.28 -8.72 12.03
CA GLY A 342 11.14 -8.74 13.21
C GLY A 342 12.60 -8.42 12.91
N VAL A 343 12.87 -7.77 11.77
CA VAL A 343 14.24 -7.45 11.32
C VAL A 343 15.05 -6.78 12.43
N LEU A 344 16.19 -7.36 12.74
CA LEU A 344 17.14 -6.77 13.67
C LEU A 344 18.04 -5.77 12.92
N PHE A 345 17.85 -4.49 13.24
CA PHE A 345 18.58 -3.40 12.61
C PHE A 345 19.76 -2.98 13.53
N LYS A 346 20.97 -3.16 13.04
CA LYS A 346 22.21 -2.90 13.78
C LYS A 346 22.73 -1.48 13.56
N PRO A 347 23.64 -0.96 14.40
CA PRO A 347 24.23 0.37 14.19
C PRO A 347 24.89 0.54 12.80
N ALA A 348 25.46 -0.54 12.24
CA ALA A 348 26.07 -0.52 10.92
C ALA A 348 25.06 -0.42 9.76
N ASP A 349 23.76 -0.61 10.03
CA ASP A 349 22.74 -0.61 9.01
C ASP A 349 22.10 0.78 8.81
N VAL A 350 22.41 1.75 9.69
CA VAL A 350 21.77 3.08 9.73
C VAL A 350 21.76 3.78 8.37
N ASP A 351 22.88 3.76 7.64
CA ASP A 351 23.04 4.50 6.38
C ASP A 351 22.82 3.63 5.13
N ARG A 352 22.37 2.37 5.26
CA ARG A 352 22.29 1.45 4.11
C ARG A 352 21.22 1.83 3.07
N PHE A 353 20.25 2.64 3.45
CA PHE A 353 19.21 3.10 2.52
C PHE A 353 19.57 4.43 1.82
N THR A 354 20.57 5.16 2.27
CA THR A 354 20.89 6.53 1.80
C THR A 354 21.20 6.64 0.31
N ARG A 355 21.55 5.52 -0.34
CA ARG A 355 21.78 5.44 -1.80
C ARG A 355 20.52 5.21 -2.63
N MET A 356 19.38 4.88 -1.99
CA MET A 356 18.11 4.61 -2.67
C MET A 356 17.35 5.92 -2.93
N SER A 357 17.92 6.83 -3.72
CA SER A 357 17.35 8.18 -3.93
C SER A 357 15.93 8.20 -4.52
N ARG A 358 15.52 7.10 -5.16
CA ARG A 358 14.17 6.93 -5.72
C ARG A 358 13.17 6.32 -4.75
N LEU A 359 13.59 6.03 -3.50
CA LEU A 359 12.72 5.40 -2.51
C LEU A 359 11.55 6.33 -2.15
N GLN A 360 10.34 5.85 -2.36
CA GLN A 360 9.08 6.55 -2.07
C GLN A 360 8.42 6.01 -0.81
N GLU A 361 8.59 4.73 -0.51
CA GLU A 361 8.03 4.09 0.67
C GLU A 361 9.08 3.26 1.40
N LEU A 362 9.25 3.55 2.69
CA LEU A 362 10.05 2.77 3.64
C LEU A 362 9.16 2.32 4.80
N ASN A 363 8.85 1.03 4.84
CA ASN A 363 8.02 0.44 5.88
C ASN A 363 8.81 -0.63 6.64
N LEU A 364 9.10 -0.36 7.92
CA LEU A 364 9.79 -1.26 8.85
C LEU A 364 8.95 -1.55 10.09
N GLU A 365 7.62 -1.39 10.01
CA GLU A 365 6.70 -1.60 11.11
C GLU A 365 6.97 -2.94 11.83
N ASN A 366 6.95 -2.90 13.17
CA ASN A 366 7.15 -4.08 14.01
C ASN A 366 8.53 -4.76 13.78
N GLY A 367 9.52 -3.97 13.37
CA GLY A 367 10.92 -4.36 13.38
C GLY A 367 11.54 -4.25 14.78
N SER A 368 12.78 -4.70 14.94
CA SER A 368 13.57 -4.53 16.17
C SER A 368 14.75 -3.61 15.87
N LEU A 369 14.54 -2.28 15.95
CA LEU A 369 15.53 -1.31 15.53
C LEU A 369 16.27 -0.76 16.76
N LEU A 370 17.57 -1.06 16.86
CA LEU A 370 18.44 -0.46 17.90
C LEU A 370 18.71 1.03 17.61
N HIS A 371 18.66 1.42 16.35
CA HIS A 371 18.84 2.79 15.89
C HIS A 371 17.85 3.07 14.75
N ALA A 372 17.36 4.30 14.64
CA ALA A 372 16.54 4.70 13.51
C ALA A 372 17.36 4.72 12.21
N PRO A 373 16.78 4.30 11.07
CA PRO A 373 17.46 4.40 9.78
C PRO A 373 17.65 5.87 9.39
N SER A 374 18.74 6.17 8.71
CA SER A 374 18.97 7.48 8.11
C SER A 374 18.09 7.63 6.85
N VAL A 375 17.37 8.75 6.76
CA VAL A 375 16.58 9.11 5.58
C VAL A 375 17.27 10.20 4.74
N ARG A 376 18.54 10.48 5.04
CA ARG A 376 19.35 11.40 4.24
C ARG A 376 19.45 10.93 2.80
N GLY A 377 19.25 11.83 1.86
CA GLY A 377 19.30 11.53 0.43
C GLY A 377 18.02 10.89 -0.15
N LEU A 378 17.02 10.55 0.66
CA LEU A 378 15.75 9.98 0.20
C LEU A 378 14.77 11.09 -0.24
N THR A 379 15.12 11.81 -1.30
CA THR A 379 14.40 13.02 -1.76
C THR A 379 13.01 12.76 -2.29
N GLU A 380 12.71 11.52 -2.69
CA GLU A 380 11.40 11.11 -3.21
C GLU A 380 10.51 10.45 -2.14
N LEU A 381 10.97 10.39 -0.88
CA LEU A 381 10.25 9.66 0.18
C LEU A 381 8.89 10.30 0.46
N ARG A 382 7.85 9.48 0.37
CA ARG A 382 6.44 9.86 0.62
C ARG A 382 5.85 9.17 1.86
N VAL A 383 6.29 7.94 2.14
CA VAL A 383 5.81 7.14 3.26
C VAL A 383 6.99 6.66 4.08
N LEU A 384 7.00 7.03 5.36
CA LEU A 384 7.93 6.51 6.36
C LEU A 384 7.12 5.91 7.51
N ASN A 385 7.14 4.57 7.60
CA ASN A 385 6.49 3.84 8.68
C ASN A 385 7.53 3.10 9.52
N LEU A 386 7.73 3.59 10.75
CA LEU A 386 8.60 3.00 11.76
C LEU A 386 7.80 2.67 13.03
N ARG A 387 6.49 2.40 12.89
CA ARG A 387 5.61 2.06 13.99
C ARG A 387 6.10 0.81 14.74
N TYR A 388 6.10 0.87 16.07
CA TYR A 388 6.45 -0.27 16.94
C TYR A 388 7.80 -0.91 16.60
N THR A 389 8.83 -0.09 16.38
CA THR A 389 10.19 -0.55 16.06
C THR A 389 11.17 -0.45 17.22
N GLY A 390 10.79 0.24 18.30
CA GLY A 390 11.61 0.42 19.48
C GLY A 390 12.69 1.50 19.33
N ILE A 391 12.63 2.35 18.31
CA ILE A 391 13.56 3.48 18.15
C ILE A 391 13.46 4.46 19.32
N ASN A 392 14.60 5.03 19.70
CA ASN A 392 14.75 6.01 20.78
C ASN A 392 15.29 7.37 20.31
N ALA A 393 15.47 7.54 19.01
CA ALA A 393 15.89 8.78 18.36
C ALA A 393 15.17 8.92 17.01
N LEU A 394 15.00 10.15 16.55
CA LEU A 394 14.46 10.44 15.23
C LEU A 394 15.41 9.96 14.12
N PRO A 395 14.90 9.54 12.96
CA PRO A 395 15.73 9.26 11.78
C PRO A 395 16.60 10.44 11.41
N ALA A 396 17.91 10.22 11.24
CA ALA A 396 18.81 11.24 10.75
C ALA A 396 18.37 11.71 9.35
N GLY A 397 18.33 13.02 9.13
CA GLY A 397 17.85 13.60 7.88
C GLY A 397 16.35 13.92 7.85
N LEU A 398 15.57 13.50 8.82
CA LEU A 398 14.11 13.74 8.81
C LEU A 398 13.78 15.25 8.85
N SER A 399 14.49 16.01 9.68
CA SER A 399 14.34 17.48 9.78
C SER A 399 15.27 18.26 8.85
N GLU A 400 16.19 17.55 8.14
CA GLU A 400 17.20 18.14 7.27
C GLU A 400 16.86 17.98 5.78
N MET A 401 15.65 17.53 5.45
CA MET A 401 15.25 17.30 4.07
C MET A 401 15.34 18.60 3.26
N PRO A 402 16.08 18.62 2.15
CA PRO A 402 16.25 19.82 1.34
C PRO A 402 14.94 20.18 0.64
N GLY A 403 14.46 21.39 0.87
CA GLY A 403 13.25 21.93 0.25
C GLY A 403 11.94 21.43 0.88
N PRO A 404 10.78 21.69 0.27
CA PRO A 404 9.51 21.17 0.75
C PRO A 404 9.54 19.64 0.71
N SER A 405 9.41 19.04 1.88
CA SER A 405 9.38 17.58 2.01
C SER A 405 8.21 16.99 1.24
N ARG A 406 8.44 15.96 0.44
CA ARG A 406 7.38 15.20 -0.24
C ARG A 406 6.69 14.18 0.66
N LEU A 407 7.07 14.13 1.93
CA LEU A 407 6.54 13.16 2.89
C LEU A 407 5.04 13.39 3.10
N GLN A 408 4.27 12.35 2.86
CA GLN A 408 2.81 12.31 2.98
C GLN A 408 2.35 11.56 4.22
N VAL A 409 3.11 10.53 4.61
CA VAL A 409 2.81 9.69 5.77
C VAL A 409 4.05 9.57 6.63
N LEU A 410 3.92 9.95 7.90
CA LEU A 410 4.92 9.76 8.94
C LEU A 410 4.29 9.02 10.11
N ASP A 411 4.60 7.73 10.26
CA ASP A 411 4.18 6.92 11.39
C ASP A 411 5.40 6.52 12.23
N LEU A 412 5.50 7.11 13.41
CA LEU A 412 6.50 6.77 14.43
C LEU A 412 5.82 6.20 15.69
N GLY A 413 4.53 5.86 15.62
CA GLY A 413 3.73 5.46 16.76
C GLY A 413 4.27 4.23 17.50
N ARG A 414 3.89 4.09 18.78
CA ARG A 414 4.31 2.99 19.68
C ARG A 414 5.82 2.84 19.91
N ASN A 415 6.57 3.93 19.76
CA ASN A 415 8.00 4.00 20.07
C ASN A 415 8.22 4.80 21.38
N ARG A 416 7.88 4.22 22.52
CA ARG A 416 7.88 4.89 23.85
C ARG A 416 9.22 5.49 24.27
N GLY A 417 10.29 5.03 23.67
CA GLY A 417 11.66 5.52 23.92
C GLY A 417 12.01 6.79 23.17
N LEU A 418 11.22 7.18 22.18
CA LEU A 418 11.54 8.28 21.26
C LEU A 418 11.66 9.63 21.97
N LYS A 419 10.66 10.01 22.77
CA LYS A 419 10.60 11.19 23.66
C LYS A 419 10.83 12.56 22.99
N VAL A 420 11.22 12.60 21.74
CA VAL A 420 11.49 13.80 20.95
C VAL A 420 10.51 13.87 19.80
N ALA A 421 9.81 14.99 19.72
CA ALA A 421 8.89 15.23 18.61
C ALA A 421 9.64 15.70 17.35
N PRO A 422 9.22 15.28 16.14
CA PRO A 422 9.80 15.75 14.90
C PRO A 422 9.43 17.22 14.62
N ASP A 423 10.23 17.90 13.81
CA ASP A 423 9.85 19.16 13.19
C ASP A 423 9.09 18.86 11.89
N VAL A 424 7.81 19.24 11.85
CA VAL A 424 6.94 19.03 10.68
C VAL A 424 6.60 20.32 9.94
N SER A 425 7.20 21.44 10.33
CA SER A 425 6.91 22.78 9.75
C SER A 425 7.19 22.86 8.25
N ALA A 426 8.20 22.15 7.76
CA ALA A 426 8.55 22.08 6.34
C ALA A 426 7.82 20.97 5.56
N MET A 427 6.99 20.16 6.22
CA MET A 427 6.33 18.98 5.61
C MET A 427 4.97 19.35 5.00
N SER A 428 4.95 20.22 3.99
CA SER A 428 3.72 20.78 3.40
C SER A 428 2.81 19.73 2.74
N GLU A 429 3.33 18.57 2.33
CA GLU A 429 2.57 17.49 1.70
C GLU A 429 2.05 16.45 2.73
N LEU A 430 2.35 16.64 4.03
CA LEU A 430 2.01 15.66 5.06
C LEU A 430 0.49 15.55 5.22
N ARG A 431 -0.02 14.32 5.09
CA ARG A 431 -1.43 13.96 5.22
C ARG A 431 -1.71 13.15 6.48
N ILE A 432 -0.77 12.29 6.88
CA ILE A 432 -0.91 11.43 8.05
C ILE A 432 0.30 11.60 8.95
N LEU A 433 0.05 11.96 10.22
CA LEU A 433 1.05 12.00 11.27
C LEU A 433 0.58 11.16 12.45
N ASP A 434 1.23 10.01 12.69
CA ASP A 434 1.00 9.18 13.86
C ASP A 434 2.24 9.19 14.79
N LEU A 435 2.07 9.77 15.96
CA LEU A 435 3.05 9.81 17.06
C LEU A 435 2.46 9.22 18.34
N ALA A 436 1.44 8.36 18.23
CA ALA A 436 0.79 7.76 19.39
C ALA A 436 1.77 6.92 20.22
N ASP A 437 1.73 7.07 21.54
CA ASP A 437 2.53 6.25 22.49
C ASP A 437 4.05 6.32 22.19
N THR A 438 4.57 7.54 21.93
CA THR A 438 6.00 7.81 21.66
C THR A 438 6.72 8.40 22.87
N GLY A 439 5.99 8.80 23.91
CA GLY A 439 6.54 9.40 25.12
C GLY A 439 6.99 10.86 24.94
N ILE A 440 6.54 11.53 23.89
CA ILE A 440 6.79 12.96 23.71
C ILE A 440 6.05 13.79 24.76
N SER A 441 6.69 14.87 25.20
CA SER A 441 6.14 15.82 26.18
C SER A 441 5.97 17.23 25.61
N ARG A 442 6.28 17.41 24.33
CA ARG A 442 6.09 18.67 23.60
C ARG A 442 5.49 18.37 22.24
N LEU A 443 4.72 19.32 21.74
CA LEU A 443 4.18 19.25 20.40
C LEU A 443 5.29 19.25 19.34
N PRO A 444 5.08 18.56 18.19
CA PRO A 444 5.90 18.75 17.01
C PRO A 444 5.96 20.22 16.62
N VAL A 445 7.15 20.70 16.25
CA VAL A 445 7.30 22.06 15.70
C VAL A 445 6.42 22.18 14.45
N GLY A 446 5.68 23.27 14.34
CA GLY A 446 4.70 23.48 13.29
C GLY A 446 3.24 23.17 13.70
N LEU A 447 2.99 22.44 14.81
CA LEU A 447 1.63 22.19 15.31
C LEU A 447 1.23 23.13 16.44
N ASP A 448 2.12 23.96 16.93
CA ASP A 448 1.95 24.87 18.07
C ASP A 448 1.41 26.25 17.67
N SER A 449 1.69 26.70 16.45
CA SER A 449 1.46 28.08 16.00
C SER A 449 0.42 28.24 14.89
N GLY A 450 -0.25 27.16 14.46
CA GLY A 450 -1.21 27.20 13.36
C GLY A 450 -0.55 27.37 11.97
N SER A 451 0.77 27.23 11.88
CA SER A 451 1.54 27.19 10.63
C SER A 451 1.84 25.75 10.18
N GLY A 452 1.10 24.78 10.72
CA GLY A 452 1.31 23.35 10.44
C GLY A 452 0.93 22.92 9.02
N PRO A 453 1.11 21.65 8.71
CA PRO A 453 0.80 21.06 7.41
C PRO A 453 -0.67 21.23 7.06
N SER A 454 -1.01 22.10 6.10
CA SER A 454 -2.40 22.43 5.73
C SER A 454 -3.15 21.25 5.07
N ARG A 455 -2.41 20.26 4.55
CA ARG A 455 -2.96 19.04 3.95
C ARG A 455 -3.15 17.89 4.92
N LEU A 456 -2.88 18.10 6.21
CA LEU A 456 -3.01 17.06 7.21
C LEU A 456 -4.45 16.57 7.33
N GLU A 457 -4.65 15.27 7.13
CA GLU A 457 -5.95 14.60 7.18
C GLU A 457 -6.13 13.82 8.49
N ILE A 458 -5.06 13.19 8.97
CA ILE A 458 -5.07 12.38 10.18
C ILE A 458 -3.92 12.84 11.09
N LEU A 459 -4.27 13.22 12.32
CA LEU A 459 -3.31 13.56 13.37
C LEU A 459 -3.59 12.69 14.60
N ASN A 460 -2.64 11.83 14.94
CA ASN A 460 -2.69 11.00 16.12
C ASN A 460 -1.50 11.29 17.04
N LEU A 461 -1.77 11.91 18.18
CA LEU A 461 -0.80 12.20 19.23
C LEU A 461 -1.15 11.48 20.55
N SER A 462 -2.05 10.50 20.51
CA SER A 462 -2.60 9.84 21.70
C SER A 462 -1.53 9.17 22.58
N ALA A 463 -1.84 8.99 23.86
CA ALA A 463 -0.99 8.32 24.85
C ALA A 463 0.40 8.97 25.02
N ASN A 464 0.45 10.29 24.99
CA ASN A 464 1.64 11.10 25.24
C ASN A 464 1.40 12.09 26.39
N ASP A 465 2.44 12.64 27.01
CA ASP A 465 2.34 13.59 28.13
C ASP A 465 2.47 15.05 27.63
N LEU A 466 1.56 15.51 26.78
CA LEU A 466 1.70 16.79 26.06
C LEU A 466 1.30 18.02 26.89
N TYR A 467 0.25 17.93 27.70
CA TYR A 467 -0.34 19.02 28.51
C TYR A 467 -0.92 20.21 27.71
N VAL A 468 -0.46 20.41 26.48
CA VAL A 468 -0.89 21.49 25.58
C VAL A 468 -1.48 20.87 24.32
N ALA A 469 -2.64 21.37 23.90
CA ALA A 469 -3.28 20.92 22.68
C ALA A 469 -2.65 21.60 21.44
N PRO A 470 -2.58 20.92 20.28
CA PRO A 470 -2.14 21.54 19.03
C PRO A 470 -3.12 22.59 18.55
N SER A 471 -2.64 23.56 17.75
CA SER A 471 -3.51 24.49 17.03
C SER A 471 -3.96 23.86 15.71
N LEU A 472 -5.27 23.80 15.48
CA LEU A 472 -5.87 23.29 14.23
C LEU A 472 -6.11 24.41 13.20
N ARG A 473 -5.66 25.64 13.47
CA ARG A 473 -5.82 26.76 12.56
C ARG A 473 -5.11 26.45 11.24
N GLY A 474 -5.80 26.61 10.13
CA GLY A 474 -5.25 26.29 8.81
C GLY A 474 -5.31 24.82 8.38
N MET A 475 -5.64 23.89 9.25
CA MET A 475 -5.74 22.44 8.93
C MET A 475 -7.10 22.09 8.31
N THR A 476 -7.44 22.74 7.20
CA THR A 476 -8.78 22.60 6.57
C THR A 476 -9.06 21.20 6.00
N ALA A 477 -8.02 20.40 5.78
CA ALA A 477 -8.14 19.03 5.30
C ALA A 477 -8.38 18.01 6.42
N LEU A 478 -8.23 18.40 7.71
CA LEU A 478 -8.22 17.47 8.84
C LEU A 478 -9.55 16.74 8.98
N GLN A 479 -9.47 15.43 8.93
CA GLN A 479 -10.59 14.50 9.08
C GLN A 479 -10.63 13.87 10.46
N GLU A 480 -9.49 13.40 10.95
CA GLU A 480 -9.38 12.69 12.21
C GLU A 480 -8.31 13.32 13.12
N LEU A 481 -8.67 13.53 14.38
CA LEU A 481 -7.79 13.97 15.44
C LEU A 481 -7.93 13.04 16.63
N ASP A 482 -6.83 12.40 17.05
CA ASP A 482 -6.77 11.62 18.29
C ASP A 482 -5.72 12.22 19.24
N LEU A 483 -6.21 12.82 20.34
CA LEU A 483 -5.45 13.33 21.46
C LEU A 483 -5.83 12.59 22.75
N SER A 484 -6.31 11.35 22.66
CA SER A 484 -6.66 10.59 23.85
C SER A 484 -5.45 10.35 24.75
N TRP A 485 -5.65 10.50 26.06
CA TRP A 485 -4.61 10.27 27.07
C TRP A 485 -3.37 11.15 26.91
N THR A 486 -3.54 12.46 26.60
CA THR A 486 -2.46 13.43 26.42
C THR A 486 -2.34 14.45 27.55
N ARG A 487 -3.23 14.37 28.56
CA ARG A 487 -3.29 15.28 29.72
C ARG A 487 -3.55 16.75 29.37
N ILE A 488 -4.14 17.02 28.23
CA ILE A 488 -4.55 18.38 27.90
C ILE A 488 -5.72 18.84 28.79
N ASP A 489 -5.71 20.12 29.18
CA ASP A 489 -6.74 20.72 30.02
C ASP A 489 -7.76 21.56 29.23
N ARG A 490 -7.51 21.77 27.93
CA ARG A 490 -8.31 22.59 27.03
C ARG A 490 -8.49 21.94 25.68
N LEU A 491 -9.55 22.35 25.00
CA LEU A 491 -9.76 21.94 23.61
C LEU A 491 -8.71 22.57 22.70
N PRO A 492 -8.30 21.88 21.60
CA PRO A 492 -7.50 22.48 20.56
C PRO A 492 -8.12 23.74 19.99
N GLU A 493 -7.31 24.76 19.73
CA GLU A 493 -7.78 25.95 19.02
C GLU A 493 -8.08 25.63 17.55
N GLY A 494 -9.12 26.27 16.98
CA GLY A 494 -9.48 26.08 15.58
C GLY A 494 -10.46 24.94 15.31
N ILE A 495 -11.01 24.29 16.35
CA ILE A 495 -12.15 23.40 16.17
C ILE A 495 -13.33 24.19 15.62
N THR A 496 -13.91 23.70 14.51
CA THR A 496 -15.11 24.25 13.87
C THR A 496 -16.13 23.15 13.62
N ALA A 497 -17.28 23.49 13.02
CA ALA A 497 -18.25 22.50 12.57
C ALA A 497 -17.66 21.48 11.58
N ASP A 498 -16.63 21.89 10.82
CA ASP A 498 -16.02 21.08 9.76
C ASP A 498 -14.61 20.58 10.10
N ILE A 499 -14.02 20.96 11.24
CA ILE A 499 -12.65 20.59 11.62
C ILE A 499 -12.62 20.05 13.03
N PRO A 500 -12.19 18.77 13.26
CA PRO A 500 -11.97 17.71 12.24
C PRO A 500 -13.29 17.23 11.63
N LYS A 501 -13.27 16.76 10.38
CA LYS A 501 -14.51 16.45 9.63
C LYS A 501 -15.26 15.23 10.15
N THR A 502 -14.56 14.19 10.55
CA THR A 502 -15.16 12.88 10.86
C THR A 502 -15.00 12.44 12.31
N LYS A 503 -13.82 12.69 12.92
CA LYS A 503 -13.48 12.07 14.21
C LYS A 503 -12.66 13.00 15.10
N LEU A 504 -13.13 13.18 16.34
CA LEU A 504 -12.43 13.93 17.38
C LEU A 504 -12.40 13.11 18.67
N ILE A 505 -11.23 12.56 19.00
CA ILE A 505 -11.03 11.75 20.18
C ILE A 505 -10.18 12.54 21.19
N LEU A 506 -10.81 12.97 22.27
CA LEU A 506 -10.19 13.70 23.38
C LEU A 506 -10.32 12.93 24.70
N LYS A 507 -10.58 11.63 24.61
CA LYS A 507 -10.81 10.72 25.73
C LYS A 507 -9.65 10.72 26.73
N GLY A 508 -9.96 10.72 28.04
CA GLY A 508 -8.96 10.50 29.09
C GLY A 508 -8.00 11.68 29.30
N ASN A 509 -8.48 12.88 29.10
CA ASN A 509 -7.74 14.13 29.33
C ASN A 509 -8.25 14.86 30.60
N ASP A 510 -7.73 16.07 30.83
CA ASP A 510 -8.07 16.89 31.99
C ASP A 510 -8.98 18.07 31.64
N ILE A 511 -9.73 17.96 30.52
CA ILE A 511 -10.67 18.99 30.06
C ILE A 511 -11.85 19.12 31.00
N GLN A 512 -12.04 20.32 31.58
CA GLN A 512 -13.11 20.61 32.56
C GLN A 512 -14.32 21.29 31.94
N THR A 513 -14.11 22.04 30.87
CA THR A 513 -15.16 22.84 30.25
C THR A 513 -15.17 22.69 28.74
N ILE A 514 -16.34 22.78 28.14
CA ILE A 514 -16.51 22.81 26.69
C ILE A 514 -17.27 24.08 26.28
N PRO A 515 -16.84 24.80 25.24
CA PRO A 515 -17.54 25.99 24.75
C PRO A 515 -18.98 25.66 24.32
N GLU A 516 -19.90 26.54 24.54
CA GLU A 516 -21.27 26.38 24.05
C GLU A 516 -21.35 26.32 22.52
N SER A 517 -20.42 26.99 21.84
CA SER A 517 -20.30 27.00 20.38
C SER A 517 -19.83 25.69 19.78
N LEU A 518 -19.30 24.73 20.59
CA LEU A 518 -18.89 23.43 20.09
C LEU A 518 -20.11 22.60 19.70
N GLU A 519 -20.26 22.30 18.43
CA GLU A 519 -21.29 21.38 17.93
C GLU A 519 -20.86 19.92 18.21
N LEU A 520 -21.66 19.24 19.04
CA LEU A 520 -21.43 17.85 19.40
C LEU A 520 -22.04 16.93 18.36
N ARG A 521 -21.20 16.11 17.70
CA ARG A 521 -21.63 15.29 16.59
C ARG A 521 -21.09 13.86 16.68
N LYS A 522 -21.58 12.99 15.80
CA LYS A 522 -21.08 11.61 15.66
C LYS A 522 -19.57 11.64 15.38
N GLY A 523 -18.83 10.73 16.02
CA GLY A 523 -17.36 10.66 15.89
C GLY A 523 -16.60 11.45 16.95
N PHE A 524 -17.29 12.22 17.83
CA PHE A 524 -16.66 12.86 18.98
C PHE A 524 -16.66 11.92 20.19
N ASP A 525 -15.51 11.81 20.87
CA ASP A 525 -15.35 11.12 22.14
C ASP A 525 -14.60 12.02 23.13
N LEU A 526 -15.32 12.56 24.07
CA LEU A 526 -14.83 13.39 25.19
C LEU A 526 -14.82 12.60 26.51
N SER A 527 -15.00 11.29 26.47
CA SER A 527 -15.12 10.43 27.64
C SER A 527 -13.90 10.52 28.56
N TYR A 528 -14.11 10.29 29.84
CA TYR A 528 -13.08 10.31 30.88
C TYR A 528 -12.39 11.66 31.11
N ASN A 529 -13.01 12.75 30.65
CA ASN A 529 -12.65 14.11 31.05
C ASN A 529 -13.45 14.53 32.28
N PRO A 530 -12.91 15.35 33.21
CA PRO A 530 -13.57 15.76 34.42
C PRO A 530 -14.61 16.87 34.21
N ILE A 531 -15.44 16.74 33.16
CA ILE A 531 -16.50 17.68 32.85
C ILE A 531 -17.64 17.49 33.84
N SER A 532 -17.98 18.55 34.60
CA SER A 532 -19.00 18.52 35.64
C SER A 532 -20.09 19.59 35.48
N ASP A 533 -19.93 20.47 34.50
CA ASP A 533 -20.92 21.51 34.23
C ASP A 533 -22.27 20.91 33.81
N PRO A 534 -23.38 21.20 34.54
CA PRO A 534 -24.69 20.64 34.20
C PRO A 534 -25.21 21.01 32.82
N ALA A 535 -24.84 22.18 32.27
CA ALA A 535 -25.26 22.58 30.92
C ALA A 535 -24.57 21.73 29.89
N ALA A 536 -23.26 21.51 30.01
CA ALA A 536 -22.50 20.61 29.16
C ALA A 536 -23.04 19.17 29.22
N LEU A 537 -23.32 18.65 30.40
CA LEU A 537 -23.85 17.29 30.62
C LEU A 537 -25.24 17.12 29.95
N ARG A 538 -26.12 18.13 29.99
CA ARG A 538 -27.40 18.09 29.25
C ARG A 538 -27.19 18.08 27.75
N ARG A 539 -26.21 18.83 27.24
CA ARG A 539 -25.85 18.83 25.82
C ARG A 539 -25.37 17.44 25.38
N PHE A 540 -24.65 16.69 26.23
CA PHE A 540 -24.23 15.32 25.93
C PHE A 540 -25.42 14.36 25.83
N ILE A 541 -26.41 14.47 26.74
CA ILE A 541 -27.66 13.68 26.64
C ILE A 541 -28.38 14.00 25.31
N PHE A 542 -28.48 15.26 24.96
CA PHE A 542 -29.11 15.66 23.71
C PHE A 542 -28.35 15.17 22.48
N ALA A 543 -27.02 15.32 22.47
CA ALA A 543 -26.16 14.84 21.40
C ALA A 543 -26.29 13.32 21.20
N ARG A 544 -26.36 12.52 22.29
CA ARG A 544 -26.58 11.09 22.20
C ARG A 544 -27.88 10.73 21.48
N ARG A 545 -28.97 11.43 21.78
CA ARG A 545 -30.26 11.22 21.10
C ARG A 545 -30.21 11.49 19.61
N GLN A 546 -29.38 12.45 19.18
CA GLN A 546 -29.20 12.79 17.78
C GLN A 546 -28.23 11.84 17.06
N THR A 547 -27.11 11.49 17.69
CA THR A 547 -26.01 10.75 17.09
C THR A 547 -26.14 9.24 17.25
N GLY A 548 -26.89 8.77 18.24
CA GLY A 548 -26.98 7.38 18.63
C GLY A 548 -25.73 6.88 19.38
N THR A 549 -24.83 7.77 19.81
CA THR A 549 -23.58 7.44 20.51
C THR A 549 -23.38 8.37 21.73
N ASP A 550 -22.71 7.86 22.79
CA ASP A 550 -22.31 8.70 23.91
C ASP A 550 -21.07 9.51 23.52
N VAL A 551 -21.22 10.82 23.40
CA VAL A 551 -20.11 11.76 23.14
C VAL A 551 -19.22 11.92 24.37
N TRP A 552 -19.76 11.68 25.56
CA TRP A 552 -19.04 11.74 26.81
C TRP A 552 -19.55 10.70 27.80
N LEU A 553 -18.63 10.03 28.44
CA LEU A 553 -18.84 9.19 29.61
C LEU A 553 -17.82 9.57 30.69
N GLY A 554 -18.28 9.81 31.91
CA GLY A 554 -17.40 9.95 33.05
C GLY A 554 -16.77 8.62 33.47
N ARG A 555 -15.89 8.65 34.46
CA ARG A 555 -15.37 7.42 35.05
C ARG A 555 -16.53 6.76 35.81
N GLY A 556 -16.94 5.59 35.35
CA GLY A 556 -17.90 4.77 36.06
C GLY A 556 -17.35 4.33 37.41
N SER A 557 -18.24 4.06 38.37
CA SER A 557 -17.84 3.55 39.66
C SER A 557 -17.27 2.13 39.55
N THR A 558 -16.18 1.86 40.24
CA THR A 558 -15.64 0.51 40.43
C THR A 558 -16.34 -0.25 41.56
N ASP A 559 -17.23 0.43 42.32
CA ASP A 559 -17.99 -0.18 43.39
C ASP A 559 -19.02 -1.17 42.84
N LEU A 560 -18.88 -2.41 43.23
CA LEU A 560 -19.76 -3.52 42.84
C LEU A 560 -21.04 -3.58 43.67
N SER A 561 -21.11 -2.79 44.75
CA SER A 561 -22.25 -2.82 45.66
C SER A 561 -23.50 -2.17 45.06
N ALA A 562 -24.64 -2.59 45.55
CA ALA A 562 -25.92 -1.95 45.23
C ALA A 562 -26.02 -0.50 45.76
N ASN A 563 -25.11 -0.06 46.62
CA ASN A 563 -25.20 1.20 47.38
C ASN A 563 -25.36 2.44 46.46
N LEU A 564 -24.69 2.42 45.29
CA LEU A 564 -24.84 3.49 44.29
C LEU A 564 -26.29 3.64 43.82
N TRP A 565 -27.01 2.54 43.68
CA TRP A 565 -28.37 2.46 43.13
C TRP A 565 -29.45 2.46 44.23
N LEU A 566 -29.09 2.18 45.47
CA LEU A 566 -30.01 2.19 46.62
C LEU A 566 -30.17 3.58 47.26
N LYS A 567 -29.29 4.54 46.98
CA LYS A 567 -29.40 5.91 47.50
C LYS A 567 -30.73 6.50 47.06
N ASN A 568 -31.56 6.96 47.93
CA ASN A 568 -32.92 7.50 47.71
C ASN A 568 -34.03 6.44 47.43
N VAL A 569 -33.77 5.15 47.61
CA VAL A 569 -34.82 4.13 47.62
C VAL A 569 -35.58 4.23 48.96
N PRO A 570 -36.92 4.23 48.95
CA PRO A 570 -37.70 4.21 50.20
C PRO A 570 -37.31 3.04 51.09
N PRO A 571 -37.21 3.24 52.43
CA PRO A 571 -36.79 2.19 53.37
C PRO A 571 -37.61 0.89 53.26
N ALA A 572 -38.90 1.00 52.96
CA ALA A 572 -39.79 -0.16 52.79
C ALA A 572 -39.43 -1.05 51.59
N GLN A 573 -38.75 -0.51 50.55
CA GLN A 573 -38.37 -1.23 49.34
C GLN A 573 -36.90 -1.69 49.35
N LEU A 574 -36.09 -1.26 50.31
CA LEU A 574 -34.66 -1.57 50.39
C LEU A 574 -34.37 -3.07 50.43
N PRO A 575 -35.05 -3.91 51.22
CA PRO A 575 -34.76 -5.34 51.27
C PRO A 575 -34.99 -6.04 49.94
N ASP A 576 -36.10 -5.73 49.27
CA ASP A 576 -36.46 -6.34 47.99
C ASP A 576 -35.49 -5.94 46.85
N LYS A 577 -35.16 -4.65 46.81
CA LYS A 577 -34.19 -4.14 45.82
C LYS A 577 -32.78 -4.74 46.02
N LEU A 578 -32.34 -4.88 47.27
CA LEU A 578 -31.07 -5.49 47.60
C LEU A 578 -31.06 -6.99 47.25
N ALA A 579 -32.13 -7.71 47.56
CA ALA A 579 -32.28 -9.12 47.17
C ALA A 579 -32.23 -9.31 45.66
N LEU A 580 -32.96 -8.45 44.90
CA LEU A 580 -32.95 -8.44 43.42
C LEU A 580 -31.54 -8.18 42.87
N TRP A 581 -30.84 -7.17 43.38
CA TRP A 581 -29.47 -6.85 42.97
C TRP A 581 -28.51 -8.02 43.21
N ASN A 582 -28.53 -8.59 44.41
CA ASN A 582 -27.67 -9.71 44.80
C ASN A 582 -27.94 -10.97 43.98
N ARG A 583 -29.20 -11.24 43.64
CA ARG A 583 -29.58 -12.36 42.77
C ARG A 583 -28.86 -12.28 41.41
N TRP A 584 -28.88 -11.14 40.75
CA TRP A 584 -28.32 -10.97 39.44
C TRP A 584 -26.82 -10.66 39.43
N SER A 585 -26.29 -10.06 40.53
CA SER A 585 -24.85 -9.81 40.66
C SER A 585 -24.06 -11.08 40.98
N SER A 586 -24.68 -12.13 41.53
CA SER A 586 -24.04 -13.40 41.83
C SER A 586 -23.97 -14.36 40.62
N VAL A 587 -24.62 -14.03 39.52
CA VAL A 587 -24.53 -14.85 38.28
C VAL A 587 -23.14 -14.68 37.67
N PRO A 588 -22.34 -15.77 37.58
CA PRO A 588 -21.04 -15.70 36.92
C PRO A 588 -21.18 -15.20 35.48
N GLU A 589 -20.26 -14.38 35.02
CA GLU A 589 -20.22 -13.82 33.65
C GLU A 589 -21.42 -12.95 33.26
N SER A 590 -22.09 -12.32 34.24
CA SER A 590 -23.19 -11.41 33.94
C SER A 590 -22.69 -10.08 33.37
N ASP A 591 -22.41 -10.03 32.04
CA ASP A 591 -22.11 -8.80 31.31
C ASP A 591 -23.17 -7.71 31.56
N LEU A 592 -24.42 -8.11 31.72
CA LEU A 592 -25.52 -7.19 31.99
C LEU A 592 -25.29 -6.35 33.26
N MET A 593 -24.94 -6.98 34.39
CA MET A 593 -24.72 -6.26 35.64
C MET A 593 -23.46 -5.39 35.62
N LEU A 594 -22.45 -5.82 34.87
CA LEU A 594 -21.27 -5.00 34.58
C LEU A 594 -21.65 -3.74 33.80
N ARG A 595 -22.47 -3.89 32.78
CA ARG A 595 -22.95 -2.76 31.93
C ARG A 595 -23.85 -1.82 32.73
N ILE A 596 -24.76 -2.32 33.57
CA ILE A 596 -25.59 -1.47 34.43
C ILE A 596 -24.73 -0.63 35.37
N ARG A 597 -23.62 -1.18 35.88
CA ARG A 597 -22.67 -0.40 36.70
C ARG A 597 -22.01 0.73 35.91
N HIS A 598 -21.69 0.49 34.66
CA HIS A 598 -21.09 1.51 33.79
C HIS A 598 -22.04 2.70 33.51
N LEU A 599 -23.38 2.53 33.73
CA LEU A 599 -24.32 3.64 33.67
C LEU A 599 -24.01 4.74 34.71
N SER A 600 -23.24 4.43 35.79
CA SER A 600 -22.74 5.45 36.70
C SER A 600 -21.80 6.47 36.08
N GLY A 601 -21.25 6.18 34.88
CA GLY A 601 -20.46 7.12 34.09
C GLY A 601 -21.27 7.99 33.13
N THR A 602 -22.59 7.77 33.00
CA THR A 602 -23.40 8.56 32.05
C THR A 602 -23.71 9.96 32.59
N PRO A 603 -23.97 10.95 31.70
CA PRO A 603 -24.35 12.29 32.11
C PRO A 603 -25.58 12.30 33.03
N GLU A 604 -26.57 11.44 32.81
CA GLU A 604 -27.79 11.32 33.63
C GLU A 604 -27.47 10.96 35.08
N PHE A 605 -26.46 10.11 35.32
CA PHE A 605 -26.04 9.75 36.68
C PHE A 605 -25.55 10.98 37.46
N HIS A 606 -24.93 11.93 36.76
CA HIS A 606 -24.40 13.15 37.39
C HIS A 606 -25.46 14.23 37.63
N ILE A 607 -26.45 14.40 36.73
CA ILE A 607 -27.42 15.49 36.80
C ILE A 607 -28.86 15.04 37.10
N GLU A 608 -29.27 13.84 36.71
CA GLU A 608 -30.63 13.31 36.82
C GLU A 608 -30.63 11.94 37.54
N ARG A 609 -29.74 11.74 38.47
CA ARG A 609 -29.54 10.46 39.16
C ARG A 609 -30.83 9.81 39.68
N PRO A 610 -31.79 10.50 40.35
CA PRO A 610 -33.03 9.88 40.82
C PRO A 610 -33.89 9.30 39.69
N LEU A 611 -33.88 9.94 38.50
CA LEU A 611 -34.60 9.45 37.32
C LEU A 611 -33.92 8.19 36.75
N LEU A 612 -32.61 8.24 36.56
CA LEU A 612 -31.83 7.10 36.10
C LEU A 612 -31.96 5.88 37.03
N GLN A 613 -31.90 6.10 38.33
CA GLN A 613 -32.10 5.05 39.30
C GLN A 613 -33.48 4.36 39.19
N ARG A 614 -34.54 5.15 39.02
CA ARG A 614 -35.89 4.59 38.78
C ARG A 614 -35.92 3.75 37.53
N ARG A 615 -35.32 4.19 36.42
CA ARG A 615 -35.26 3.47 35.18
C ARG A 615 -34.50 2.14 35.35
N VAL A 616 -33.32 2.17 35.97
CA VAL A 616 -32.53 0.95 36.26
C VAL A 616 -33.30 -0.06 37.09
N TRP A 617 -33.99 0.40 38.14
CA TRP A 617 -34.79 -0.52 38.95
C TRP A 617 -36.00 -1.06 38.19
N ALA A 618 -36.73 -0.24 37.44
CA ALA A 618 -37.81 -0.69 36.59
C ALA A 618 -37.35 -1.75 35.59
N PHE A 619 -36.20 -1.52 34.97
CA PHE A 619 -35.58 -2.50 34.07
C PHE A 619 -35.23 -3.81 34.77
N LEU A 620 -34.56 -3.75 35.92
CA LEU A 620 -34.18 -4.96 36.68
C LEU A 620 -35.41 -5.77 37.16
N GLU A 621 -36.47 -5.09 37.57
CA GLU A 621 -37.74 -5.75 37.96
C GLU A 621 -38.42 -6.40 36.74
N ALA A 622 -38.40 -5.76 35.58
CA ALA A 622 -38.94 -6.31 34.37
C ALA A 622 -38.12 -7.51 33.88
N PHE A 623 -36.78 -7.39 33.95
CA PHE A 623 -35.84 -8.47 33.66
C PHE A 623 -36.02 -9.70 34.54
N ASP A 624 -36.26 -9.50 35.85
CA ASP A 624 -36.51 -10.59 36.79
C ASP A 624 -37.83 -11.32 36.50
N LYS A 625 -38.83 -10.61 36.01
CA LYS A 625 -40.14 -11.16 35.61
C LYS A 625 -40.15 -11.79 34.20
N ALA A 626 -39.15 -11.50 33.39
CA ALA A 626 -39.02 -12.02 32.03
C ALA A 626 -38.74 -13.53 32.07
N ASP A 627 -39.22 -14.25 31.06
CA ASP A 627 -38.90 -15.67 30.89
C ASP A 627 -37.43 -15.89 30.46
N ALA A 628 -37.00 -17.15 30.48
CA ALA A 628 -35.59 -17.48 30.16
C ALA A 628 -35.17 -17.05 28.73
N VAL A 629 -36.09 -17.07 27.76
CA VAL A 629 -35.82 -16.67 26.40
C VAL A 629 -35.66 -15.14 26.29
N GLU A 630 -36.58 -14.41 26.92
CA GLU A 630 -36.54 -12.95 26.97
C GLU A 630 -35.28 -12.47 27.72
N GLN A 631 -34.94 -13.10 28.84
CA GLN A 631 -33.68 -12.80 29.58
C GLN A 631 -32.45 -13.05 28.73
N ALA A 632 -32.42 -14.15 27.95
CA ALA A 632 -31.32 -14.44 27.06
C ALA A 632 -31.22 -13.39 25.93
N GLN A 633 -32.35 -12.93 25.39
CA GLN A 633 -32.36 -11.85 24.39
C GLN A 633 -31.86 -10.54 24.95
N LEU A 634 -32.29 -10.16 26.17
CA LEU A 634 -31.81 -8.94 26.81
C LEU A 634 -30.30 -8.99 27.13
N ARG A 635 -29.79 -10.15 27.57
CA ARG A 635 -28.33 -10.35 27.74
C ARG A 635 -27.59 -10.25 26.43
N ALA A 636 -28.13 -10.83 25.33
CA ALA A 636 -27.54 -10.74 24.00
C ALA A 636 -27.51 -9.28 23.50
N VAL A 637 -28.55 -8.50 23.80
CA VAL A 637 -28.56 -7.06 23.51
C VAL A 637 -27.45 -6.35 24.29
N ALA A 638 -27.38 -6.60 25.64
CA ALA A 638 -26.34 -5.99 26.45
C ALA A 638 -24.92 -6.39 26.03
N GLY A 639 -24.71 -7.65 25.61
CA GLY A 639 -23.41 -8.16 25.20
C GLY A 639 -22.89 -7.57 23.88
N ARG A 640 -23.74 -6.92 23.08
CA ARG A 640 -23.31 -6.21 21.86
C ARG A 640 -22.58 -4.89 22.16
N PHE A 641 -22.68 -4.40 23.38
CA PHE A 641 -22.06 -3.15 23.79
C PHE A 641 -20.71 -3.44 24.45
N THR A 642 -19.63 -3.19 23.73
CA THR A 642 -18.26 -3.43 24.20
C THR A 642 -17.77 -2.24 25.06
N GLU A 643 -16.77 -2.47 25.93
CA GLU A 643 -16.19 -1.42 26.78
C GLU A 643 -15.51 -0.30 25.97
N ASN A 644 -15.15 -0.59 24.74
CA ASN A 644 -14.40 0.34 23.88
C ASN A 644 -15.31 1.26 23.05
N GLU A 645 -16.62 1.04 23.08
CA GLU A 645 -17.56 1.89 22.35
C GLU A 645 -18.32 2.81 23.31
N PRO A 646 -18.41 4.12 23.03
CA PRO A 646 -19.13 5.07 23.86
C PRO A 646 -20.64 4.99 23.59
N ILE A 647 -21.29 3.92 24.07
CA ILE A 647 -22.72 3.65 23.82
C ILE A 647 -23.47 3.10 25.04
N ILE A 648 -22.91 3.29 26.23
CA ILE A 648 -23.50 2.76 27.47
C ILE A 648 -24.88 3.38 27.78
N GLY A 649 -25.05 4.68 27.52
CA GLY A 649 -26.34 5.34 27.70
C GLY A 649 -27.39 4.87 26.69
N VAL A 650 -26.98 4.56 25.45
CA VAL A 650 -27.83 3.99 24.41
C VAL A 650 -28.28 2.57 24.74
N MET A 651 -27.43 1.81 25.45
CA MET A 651 -27.76 0.44 25.87
C MET A 651 -29.04 0.37 26.71
N LEU A 652 -29.16 1.21 27.74
CA LEU A 652 -30.34 1.19 28.61
C LEU A 652 -31.61 1.50 27.79
N GLU A 653 -31.58 2.48 26.92
CA GLU A 653 -32.72 2.84 26.04
C GLU A 653 -33.11 1.66 25.13
N ARG A 654 -32.16 0.91 24.61
CA ARG A 654 -32.45 -0.27 23.76
C ARG A 654 -33.01 -1.43 24.61
N LEU A 655 -32.50 -1.64 25.82
CA LEU A 655 -33.01 -2.68 26.70
C LEU A 655 -34.45 -2.38 27.11
N GLU A 656 -34.78 -1.13 27.42
CA GLU A 656 -36.15 -0.68 27.74
C GLU A 656 -37.08 -0.90 26.55
N ALA A 657 -36.63 -0.54 25.32
CA ALA A 657 -37.41 -0.74 24.10
C ALA A 657 -37.67 -2.24 23.81
N GLU A 658 -36.74 -3.15 24.15
CA GLU A 658 -37.00 -4.60 24.03
C GLU A 658 -38.06 -5.08 25.02
N ILE A 659 -38.03 -4.59 26.26
CA ILE A 659 -39.06 -4.90 27.26
C ILE A 659 -40.44 -4.43 26.79
N GLU A 660 -40.55 -3.20 26.27
CA GLU A 660 -41.81 -2.71 25.68
C GLU A 660 -42.34 -3.60 24.57
N LYS A 661 -41.47 -4.16 23.72
CA LYS A 661 -41.86 -5.12 22.68
C LYS A 661 -42.40 -6.43 23.29
N PHE A 662 -41.80 -6.92 24.38
CA PHE A 662 -42.29 -8.11 25.05
C PHE A 662 -43.66 -7.85 25.70
N ASP A 663 -43.86 -6.73 26.36
CA ASP A 663 -45.12 -6.35 26.93
C ASP A 663 -46.22 -6.17 25.88
N ALA A 664 -45.90 -5.57 24.74
CA ALA A 664 -46.83 -5.46 23.63
C ALA A 664 -47.24 -6.83 23.07
N ARG A 665 -46.31 -7.76 22.95
CA ARG A 665 -46.62 -9.15 22.50
C ARG A 665 -47.54 -9.85 23.51
N ARG A 666 -47.29 -9.71 24.83
CA ARG A 666 -48.15 -10.29 25.87
C ARG A 666 -49.57 -9.73 25.82
N GLN A 667 -49.74 -8.44 25.57
CA GLN A 667 -51.05 -7.80 25.40
C GLN A 667 -51.78 -8.26 24.16
N HIS A 668 -51.11 -8.55 23.07
CA HIS A 668 -51.74 -9.08 21.82
C HIS A 668 -52.11 -10.56 21.89
N VAL A 669 -51.52 -11.34 22.77
CA VAL A 669 -51.81 -12.77 22.97
C VAL A 669 -53.07 -13.00 23.85
N LEU A 670 -53.47 -12.02 24.66
CA LEU A 670 -54.60 -12.16 25.59
C LEU A 670 -56.03 -12.13 25.01
N PRO A 671 -56.37 -11.68 23.79
CA PRO A 671 -57.74 -11.66 23.29
C PRO A 671 -58.34 -13.01 22.85
N HIS A 672 -57.56 -14.08 22.77
CA HIS A 672 -58.04 -15.34 22.21
C HIS A 672 -58.36 -16.47 23.21
N GLN A 673 -58.26 -16.22 24.48
CA GLN A 673 -58.61 -17.17 25.53
C GLN A 673 -59.78 -16.67 26.40
N LEU A 674 -60.87 -16.20 25.82
CA LEU A 674 -62.12 -16.13 26.54
C LEU A 674 -62.80 -17.53 26.40
N PRO A 675 -63.13 -18.23 27.52
CA PRO A 675 -63.84 -19.50 27.46
C PRO A 675 -65.22 -19.27 26.89
N LYS A 676 -65.55 -20.09 25.88
CA LYS A 676 -66.91 -20.12 25.34
C LYS A 676 -67.89 -20.34 26.47
N ARG A 677 -68.80 -19.38 26.70
CA ARG A 677 -69.92 -19.56 27.63
C ARG A 677 -70.73 -20.81 27.21
N PRO A 678 -71.08 -21.69 28.16
CA PRO A 678 -71.97 -22.80 27.84
C PRO A 678 -73.33 -22.24 27.42
N ARG A 679 -73.86 -22.75 26.29
CA ARG A 679 -75.26 -22.55 25.91
C ARG A 679 -76.09 -23.38 26.86
N PHE A 680 -76.91 -22.72 27.67
CA PHE A 680 -78.06 -23.38 28.32
C PHE A 680 -79.17 -23.53 27.27
N GLU A 681 -79.59 -24.78 27.01
CA GLU A 681 -80.84 -25.12 26.46
C GLU A 681 -81.92 -25.14 27.54
#